data_a7d14cee49d632c69d3fe3ff1b124d10
#
_entry.id   a7d14cee49d632c69d3fe3ff1b124d10
#
_cell.length_a   1.000
_cell.length_b   1.000
_cell.length_c   1.000
_cell.angle_alpha   90.00
_cell.angle_beta   90.00
_cell.angle_gamma   90.00
#
_symmetry.space_group_name_H-M   'P 1'
#
loop_
_entity.id
_entity.type
_entity.pdbx_description
1 polymer ?
#
loop_
_entity_poly.entity_id
_entity_poly.type
_entity_poly.pdbx_seq_one_letter_code
_entity_poly.pdbx_strand_id
1 'polypeptide(L)'
;MPCPSHEELLALAEGALDEASQVSIQAHVAECASCKRARERLASQSAPSQTLTSHARSPADRPGRHRRADSATIQPGTYVGRYLVIDLIGTGGMGSVYRAYDPKLNRNVAVKLIRVRSSDAEDAPRPRLLREAQALAKVVHPHVVSIFDVGEFSEQVFFAMELIEGSTLRDVMRRPEQDKRRLLKLLDQAGRGLAAAHAAGLVHRDFKPENVLIDREQRVKVADFGLARAIDAQKSEDLVSVPPGEWASVLDRRITETGAFIGTPAYMSPEQYLGLRTDARSDQFSFCCVTYEALFGRHPFLGKNGKISPVALCAGQIEVPGRRSDPGYLPVLRRGLSRDPSNRYPSIEHLLDALAGVPRRRQRRIVGIAAAVCAAVGFIGVPIIQKHRAQRCEAAATQALADIWDTPRRVKVENVFGGDGKAFGRDIWQRVANTLDAYANQWTQTSAELCRNTEWWRNEDNAMHKRSSSCLDERRRELRAVTDVLSGGDRDVRLRAPDMLIQLGSLSACTNAAALAATPLAAYDKATAASVERIRDLLAQSRAHNDARQVAPGEEAARQALELARTHHQQALVAESLYRLSQAQSTGNNFEASESNIVQALAEAEASGHERLLPLIWNQLIIIVGFETDRPNEVERLLPWVESMVKRIDPEGPAHIEFSFVRGLLEKELGHYERSIELFNAALEMSRHAFGENDIRRIMIYQQLAISERTIGQLEAGAAHARAALAEAEAMFGPEHPQNMKTLSLLARILSEQGDSAGTRAVAERTLRIVEQVSSAENLDPDVPVSLSETANALLADGQPADALPLFRRSYDLFPVKTTDATVSLAGIARSEEALGHLEAARTTFEQVLAVNRRLLGPGHPGTLTSGARFGRVLRSLHREGDALQLCTQLLADGERKAGPQGVAIAMALSCVGESYEQLGQLPNALTALERAKKLLDGEKTPRRENRAVIDFALARVLWQTGADRERARRLATEAADDYQHAGRANAQNAVAVQSWLAKAAL
;
A
#
# COMPACT_ATOMS: atom_id res chain seq x y z
N MET A 1 10.63 -7.89 -44.95
CA MET A 1 11.74 -7.27 -44.21
C MET A 1 11.21 -6.67 -42.92
N PRO A 2 11.89 -6.74 -41.79
CA PRO A 2 11.47 -6.04 -40.58
C PRO A 2 11.42 -4.53 -40.84
N CYS A 3 10.56 -3.80 -40.13
CA CYS A 3 10.49 -2.36 -40.26
C CYS A 3 11.80 -1.69 -39.79
N PRO A 4 12.31 -0.71 -40.53
CA PRO A 4 13.49 0.06 -40.12
C PRO A 4 13.29 0.72 -38.78
N SER A 5 14.36 0.85 -38.03
CA SER A 5 14.37 1.54 -36.73
C SER A 5 14.13 3.04 -36.88
N HIS A 6 13.81 3.70 -35.78
CA HIS A 6 13.63 5.17 -35.77
C HIS A 6 14.91 5.90 -36.18
N GLU A 7 16.07 5.39 -35.77
CA GLU A 7 17.39 5.94 -36.12
C GLU A 7 17.70 5.81 -37.61
N GLU A 8 17.36 4.68 -38.22
CA GLU A 8 17.51 4.45 -39.65
C GLU A 8 16.57 5.35 -40.49
N LEU A 9 15.35 5.60 -40.03
CA LEU A 9 14.42 6.54 -40.68
C LEU A 9 14.88 8.00 -40.54
N LEU A 10 15.53 8.35 -39.44
CA LEU A 10 16.12 9.67 -39.21
C LEU A 10 17.34 9.87 -40.11
N ALA A 11 18.24 8.89 -40.13
CA ALA A 11 19.44 8.90 -41.01
C ALA A 11 19.07 8.94 -42.50
N LEU A 12 17.95 8.31 -42.89
CA LEU A 12 17.39 8.45 -44.25
C LEU A 12 16.91 9.88 -44.53
N ALA A 13 16.30 10.55 -43.54
CA ALA A 13 15.82 11.93 -43.70
C ALA A 13 16.98 12.96 -43.74
N GLU A 14 18.05 12.65 -43.06
CA GLU A 14 19.29 13.50 -42.98
C GLU A 14 20.29 13.19 -44.11
N GLY A 15 20.06 12.13 -44.91
CA GLY A 15 20.97 11.74 -46.01
C GLY A 15 22.28 11.11 -45.54
N ALA A 16 22.29 10.54 -44.32
CA ALA A 16 23.48 10.00 -43.66
C ALA A 16 23.66 8.48 -43.85
N LEU A 17 22.87 7.82 -44.71
CA LEU A 17 22.94 6.39 -45.01
C LEU A 17 23.79 6.13 -46.27
N ASP A 18 24.44 4.97 -46.29
CA ASP A 18 25.10 4.46 -47.52
C ASP A 18 24.04 4.11 -48.59
N GLU A 19 24.49 4.14 -49.85
CA GLU A 19 23.59 4.06 -51.04
C GLU A 19 22.78 2.75 -51.08
N ALA A 20 23.31 1.64 -50.61
CA ALA A 20 22.61 0.33 -50.57
C ALA A 20 21.54 0.27 -49.47
N SER A 21 21.82 0.78 -48.28
CA SER A 21 20.88 0.91 -47.15
C SER A 21 19.77 1.89 -47.49
N GLN A 22 20.08 2.99 -48.17
CA GLN A 22 19.12 4.00 -48.55
C GLN A 22 18.05 3.46 -49.55
N VAL A 23 18.48 2.70 -50.56
CA VAL A 23 17.57 2.05 -51.51
C VAL A 23 16.66 1.02 -50.87
N SER A 24 17.23 0.22 -49.97
CA SER A 24 16.48 -0.83 -49.26
C SER A 24 15.42 -0.26 -48.31
N ILE A 25 15.77 0.79 -47.58
CA ILE A 25 14.85 1.45 -46.61
C ILE A 25 13.79 2.27 -47.36
N GLN A 26 14.18 2.93 -48.48
CA GLN A 26 13.19 3.66 -49.31
C GLN A 26 12.15 2.73 -49.96
N ALA A 27 12.55 1.54 -50.39
CA ALA A 27 11.63 0.56 -50.97
C ALA A 27 10.64 0.08 -49.87
N HIS A 28 11.13 -0.22 -48.67
CA HIS A 28 10.25 -0.59 -47.54
C HIS A 28 9.29 0.54 -47.16
N VAL A 29 9.76 1.77 -47.05
CA VAL A 29 8.96 2.96 -46.70
C VAL A 29 7.87 3.25 -47.76
N ALA A 30 8.09 2.91 -49.03
CA ALA A 30 7.09 3.06 -50.08
C ALA A 30 5.90 2.09 -49.92
N GLU A 31 6.14 0.88 -49.38
CA GLU A 31 5.13 -0.16 -49.22
C GLU A 31 4.52 -0.23 -47.82
N CYS A 32 5.21 0.23 -46.78
CA CYS A 32 4.74 0.16 -45.39
C CYS A 32 4.07 1.47 -44.95
N ALA A 33 2.74 1.42 -44.73
CA ALA A 33 1.94 2.58 -44.32
C ALA A 33 2.36 3.17 -42.95
N SER A 34 2.96 2.36 -42.04
CA SER A 34 3.48 2.80 -40.74
C SER A 34 4.77 3.58 -40.88
N CYS A 35 5.73 3.07 -41.67
CA CYS A 35 7.02 3.72 -41.90
C CYS A 35 6.87 4.98 -42.76
N LYS A 36 5.93 5.00 -43.69
CA LYS A 36 5.57 6.18 -44.48
C LYS A 36 5.09 7.34 -43.60
N ARG A 37 4.18 7.07 -42.68
CA ARG A 37 3.69 8.06 -41.70
C ARG A 37 4.80 8.54 -40.74
N ALA A 38 5.72 7.64 -40.35
CA ALA A 38 6.85 8.00 -39.49
C ALA A 38 7.81 8.95 -40.22
N ARG A 39 8.14 8.70 -41.48
CA ARG A 39 8.94 9.59 -42.36
C ARG A 39 8.28 10.96 -42.57
N GLU A 40 6.97 10.99 -42.83
CA GLU A 40 6.21 12.25 -43.01
C GLU A 40 6.24 13.12 -41.75
N ARG A 41 6.20 12.51 -40.56
CA ARG A 41 6.36 13.22 -39.28
C ARG A 41 7.79 13.77 -39.07
N LEU A 42 8.80 13.03 -39.46
CA LEU A 42 10.20 13.49 -39.39
C LEU A 42 10.48 14.62 -40.38
N ALA A 43 9.95 14.53 -41.57
CA ALA A 43 10.08 15.58 -42.60
C ALA A 43 9.33 16.88 -42.21
N SER A 44 8.23 16.80 -41.46
CA SER A 44 7.50 17.97 -40.97
C SER A 44 8.20 18.70 -39.82
N GLN A 45 9.18 18.06 -39.19
CA GLN A 45 9.99 18.63 -38.09
C GLN A 45 11.25 19.32 -38.62
N SER A 46 11.65 19.12 -39.88
CA SER A 46 12.93 19.60 -40.46
C SER A 46 12.77 20.78 -41.43
N ALA A 47 11.59 21.42 -41.54
CA ALA A 47 11.44 22.58 -42.44
C ALA A 47 11.89 23.89 -41.78
N PRO A 48 12.83 24.64 -42.35
CA PRO A 48 13.29 25.91 -41.81
C PRO A 48 12.21 26.99 -42.09
N SER A 49 11.89 27.74 -41.02
CA SER A 49 11.03 28.93 -41.09
C SER A 49 11.65 30.00 -42.01
N GLN A 50 11.01 30.25 -43.10
CA GLN A 50 11.37 31.38 -43.98
C GLN A 50 11.04 32.70 -43.28
N THR A 51 12.03 33.50 -43.09
CA THR A 51 12.01 34.89 -42.72
C THR A 51 11.37 35.76 -43.81
N LEU A 52 10.33 36.49 -43.48
CA LEU A 52 9.83 37.63 -44.29
C LEU A 52 10.54 38.89 -43.80
N THR A 53 11.40 39.42 -44.68
CA THR A 53 12.03 40.74 -44.62
C THR A 53 11.03 41.85 -45.03
N SER A 54 10.93 42.92 -44.27
CA SER A 54 10.60 44.24 -44.81
C SER A 54 11.36 45.36 -44.09
N HIS A 55 12.21 45.98 -44.88
CA HIS A 55 12.76 47.38 -44.90
C HIS A 55 12.20 48.38 -43.85
N ALA A 56 12.89 49.33 -43.30
CA ALA A 56 14.08 50.06 -43.65
C ALA A 56 14.38 51.16 -42.63
N ARG A 57 15.62 51.58 -42.67
CA ARG A 57 16.21 52.87 -42.26
C ARG A 57 16.81 53.02 -40.87
N SER A 58 18.12 52.96 -40.92
CA SER A 58 19.04 53.64 -39.99
C SER A 58 19.04 55.16 -40.21
N PRO A 59 19.45 56.02 -39.32
CA PRO A 59 20.87 56.25 -39.12
C PRO A 59 21.37 56.64 -37.73
N ALA A 60 22.64 56.31 -37.54
CA ALA A 60 23.77 56.99 -36.92
C ALA A 60 23.73 57.57 -35.50
N ASP A 61 24.72 57.12 -34.75
CA ASP A 61 25.64 57.79 -33.83
C ASP A 61 25.14 58.37 -32.50
N ARG A 62 25.56 57.75 -31.40
CA ARG A 62 26.54 58.22 -30.44
C ARG A 62 26.74 57.29 -29.21
N PRO A 63 27.85 57.34 -28.50
CA PRO A 63 28.54 56.22 -27.91
C PRO A 63 28.37 56.09 -26.39
N GLY A 64 28.60 54.88 -25.95
CA GLY A 64 29.20 54.59 -24.67
C GLY A 64 28.32 54.59 -23.42
N ARG A 65 27.90 53.42 -23.00
CA ARG A 65 27.90 53.05 -21.57
C ARG A 65 27.98 51.55 -21.40
N HIS A 66 28.95 51.13 -20.69
CA HIS A 66 29.24 49.85 -20.04
C HIS A 66 28.33 48.66 -20.31
N ARG A 67 28.80 47.63 -21.03
CA ARG A 67 28.34 46.26 -21.06
C ARG A 67 28.36 45.72 -19.65
N ARG A 68 27.18 45.42 -19.12
CA ARG A 68 27.00 44.45 -18.03
C ARG A 68 26.99 43.07 -18.65
N ALA A 69 27.68 42.14 -17.98
CA ALA A 69 27.90 40.76 -18.36
C ALA A 69 26.64 40.05 -18.85
N ASP A 70 26.76 39.45 -20.03
CA ASP A 70 25.75 38.56 -20.64
C ASP A 70 25.41 37.43 -19.70
N SER A 71 24.12 37.27 -19.41
CA SER A 71 23.58 36.12 -18.71
C SER A 71 23.69 34.92 -19.64
N ALA A 72 24.61 34.02 -19.38
CA ALA A 72 24.72 32.76 -20.10
C ALA A 72 23.42 31.95 -20.02
N THR A 73 22.65 31.90 -21.10
CA THR A 73 21.57 30.97 -21.30
C THR A 73 22.15 29.54 -21.38
N ILE A 74 21.57 28.60 -20.68
CA ILE A 74 22.00 27.20 -20.75
C ILE A 74 21.71 26.67 -22.15
N GLN A 75 22.69 26.03 -22.76
CA GLN A 75 22.61 25.52 -24.13
C GLN A 75 21.77 24.23 -24.16
N PRO A 76 20.97 23.98 -25.21
CA PRO A 76 20.33 22.66 -25.42
C PRO A 76 21.37 21.53 -25.37
N GLY A 77 21.00 20.41 -24.77
CA GLY A 77 21.90 19.27 -24.53
C GLY A 77 22.64 19.29 -23.18
N THR A 78 22.52 20.37 -22.40
CA THR A 78 23.11 20.44 -21.05
C THR A 78 22.21 19.73 -20.03
N TYR A 79 22.83 19.01 -19.10
CA TYR A 79 22.08 18.38 -17.99
C TYR A 79 21.99 19.36 -16.80
N VAL A 80 20.74 19.58 -16.34
CA VAL A 80 20.44 20.25 -15.07
C VAL A 80 19.97 19.19 -14.07
N GLY A 81 20.85 18.77 -13.18
CA GLY A 81 20.61 17.55 -12.41
C GLY A 81 20.53 16.34 -13.35
N ARG A 82 19.39 15.63 -13.32
CA ARG A 82 19.12 14.51 -14.23
C ARG A 82 18.39 14.92 -15.52
N TYR A 83 17.98 16.18 -15.64
CA TYR A 83 17.12 16.67 -16.71
C TYR A 83 17.94 17.20 -17.88
N LEU A 84 17.74 16.64 -19.06
CA LEU A 84 18.39 17.08 -20.31
C LEU A 84 17.62 18.28 -20.87
N VAL A 85 18.23 19.44 -20.92
CA VAL A 85 17.64 20.66 -21.47
C VAL A 85 17.44 20.52 -22.97
N ILE A 86 16.20 20.74 -23.44
CA ILE A 86 15.83 20.70 -24.86
C ILE A 86 15.85 22.10 -25.45
N ASP A 87 15.08 23.03 -24.87
CA ASP A 87 15.00 24.43 -25.35
C ASP A 87 14.59 25.38 -24.20
N LEU A 88 14.67 26.66 -24.48
CA LEU A 88 14.26 27.72 -23.55
C LEU A 88 12.78 28.05 -23.78
N ILE A 89 11.94 27.87 -22.78
CA ILE A 89 10.52 28.24 -22.82
C ILE A 89 10.32 29.73 -22.57
N GLY A 90 11.08 30.30 -21.62
CA GLY A 90 10.92 31.70 -21.26
C GLY A 90 12.00 32.21 -20.29
N THR A 91 12.22 33.53 -20.34
CA THR A 91 13.08 34.21 -19.37
C THR A 91 12.30 35.30 -18.63
N GLY A 92 12.52 35.45 -17.34
CA GLY A 92 11.90 36.48 -16.52
C GLY A 92 12.85 37.10 -15.51
N GLY A 93 12.40 38.08 -14.79
CA GLY A 93 13.22 38.78 -13.80
C GLY A 93 13.80 37.91 -12.68
N MET A 94 13.22 36.74 -12.44
CA MET A 94 13.59 35.80 -11.37
C MET A 94 14.36 34.56 -11.87
N GLY A 95 14.47 34.35 -13.17
CA GLY A 95 15.17 33.18 -13.73
C GLY A 95 14.72 32.80 -15.13
N SER A 96 15.16 31.65 -15.56
CA SER A 96 14.86 31.07 -16.90
C SER A 96 14.12 29.72 -16.74
N VAL A 97 13.15 29.47 -17.62
CA VAL A 97 12.40 28.21 -17.66
C VAL A 97 12.76 27.50 -18.96
N TYR A 98 13.17 26.26 -18.84
CA TYR A 98 13.57 25.41 -19.96
C TYR A 98 12.61 24.22 -20.07
N ARG A 99 12.35 23.79 -21.29
CA ARG A 99 11.84 22.46 -21.54
C ARG A 99 12.99 21.49 -21.40
N ALA A 100 12.81 20.43 -20.65
CA ALA A 100 13.82 19.41 -20.45
C ALA A 100 13.18 18.01 -20.47
N TYR A 101 14.01 17.02 -20.73
CA TYR A 101 13.60 15.62 -20.77
C TYR A 101 14.11 14.90 -19.51
N ASP A 102 13.23 14.18 -18.85
CA ASP A 102 13.57 13.29 -17.73
C ASP A 102 13.83 11.87 -18.25
N PRO A 103 15.09 11.42 -18.38
CA PRO A 103 15.41 10.12 -18.94
C PRO A 103 14.99 8.95 -18.04
N LYS A 104 14.79 9.17 -16.74
CA LYS A 104 14.35 8.12 -15.81
C LYS A 104 12.87 7.82 -15.94
N LEU A 105 12.06 8.83 -16.28
CA LEU A 105 10.61 8.71 -16.33
C LEU A 105 10.07 8.85 -17.75
N ASN A 106 10.94 8.95 -18.77
CA ASN A 106 10.61 9.06 -20.18
C ASN A 106 9.54 10.12 -20.48
N ARG A 107 9.74 11.35 -19.94
CA ARG A 107 8.78 12.45 -20.10
C ARG A 107 9.45 13.81 -20.21
N ASN A 108 8.75 14.75 -20.84
CA ASN A 108 9.14 16.15 -20.84
C ASN A 108 8.68 16.84 -19.55
N VAL A 109 9.51 17.73 -19.05
CA VAL A 109 9.27 18.54 -17.85
C VAL A 109 9.66 19.99 -18.12
N ALA A 110 9.14 20.91 -17.32
CA ALA A 110 9.64 22.28 -17.27
C ALA A 110 10.69 22.38 -16.15
N VAL A 111 11.87 22.92 -16.48
CA VAL A 111 12.93 23.16 -15.49
C VAL A 111 13.11 24.65 -15.34
N LYS A 112 12.78 25.19 -14.17
CA LYS A 112 12.96 26.61 -13.83
C LYS A 112 14.20 26.79 -12.99
N LEU A 113 15.10 27.67 -13.44
CA LEU A 113 16.31 28.05 -12.73
C LEU A 113 16.12 29.42 -12.09
N ILE A 114 16.33 29.50 -10.78
CA ILE A 114 16.23 30.76 -10.01
C ILE A 114 17.61 31.22 -9.64
N ARG A 115 17.93 32.49 -9.96
CA ARG A 115 19.17 33.15 -9.58
C ARG A 115 19.08 33.69 -8.16
N VAL A 116 19.93 33.20 -7.27
CA VAL A 116 20.06 33.73 -5.92
C VAL A 116 21.13 34.84 -5.99
N ARG A 117 20.77 36.09 -5.79
CA ARG A 117 21.72 37.19 -5.68
C ARG A 117 22.44 37.09 -4.35
N SER A 118 23.74 36.88 -4.39
CA SER A 118 24.63 37.01 -3.23
C SER A 118 24.89 38.51 -2.97
N SER A 119 24.19 39.09 -2.01
CA SER A 119 24.67 40.29 -1.34
C SER A 119 24.53 40.01 0.16
N ASP A 120 25.69 40.01 0.81
CA ASP A 120 25.94 39.96 2.25
C ASP A 120 25.88 38.60 2.94
N ALA A 121 27.04 38.25 3.46
CA ALA A 121 27.31 37.09 4.30
C ALA A 121 26.46 37.10 5.57
N GLU A 122 25.98 35.93 5.96
CA GLU A 122 25.57 35.40 7.26
C GLU A 122 24.16 34.89 7.41
N ASP A 123 23.18 35.25 6.54
CA ASP A 123 21.86 34.57 6.57
C ASP A 123 21.54 33.92 5.22
N ALA A 124 21.78 32.63 5.11
CA ALA A 124 21.68 31.88 3.85
C ALA A 124 20.22 31.78 3.35
N PRO A 125 19.84 32.44 2.23
CA PRO A 125 18.49 32.37 1.66
C PRO A 125 18.16 31.00 1.02
N ARG A 126 19.15 30.17 0.75
CA ARG A 126 19.02 28.86 0.07
C ARG A 126 18.23 27.81 0.86
N PRO A 127 18.41 27.56 2.17
CA PRO A 127 17.68 26.55 2.91
C PRO A 127 16.18 26.86 3.04
N ARG A 128 15.80 28.14 2.99
CA ARG A 128 14.38 28.55 3.05
C ARG A 128 13.68 28.31 1.72
N LEU A 129 14.35 28.64 0.60
CA LEU A 129 13.82 28.40 -0.75
C LEU A 129 13.56 26.91 -0.97
N LEU A 130 14.46 26.06 -0.48
CA LEU A 130 14.29 24.61 -0.51
C LEU A 130 13.11 24.14 0.36
N ARG A 131 12.91 24.70 1.55
CA ARG A 131 11.77 24.35 2.42
C ARG A 131 10.44 24.78 1.83
N GLU A 132 10.33 25.99 1.27
CA GLU A 132 9.11 26.44 0.60
C GLU A 132 8.82 25.61 -0.65
N ALA A 133 9.84 25.26 -1.40
CA ALA A 133 9.73 24.36 -2.54
C ALA A 133 9.24 22.96 -2.13
N GLN A 134 9.77 22.42 -1.04
CA GLN A 134 9.30 21.15 -0.46
C GLN A 134 7.87 21.23 0.05
N ALA A 135 7.45 22.37 0.58
CA ALA A 135 6.06 22.59 0.97
C ALA A 135 5.14 22.66 -0.25
N LEU A 136 5.57 23.33 -1.32
CA LEU A 136 4.82 23.40 -2.57
C LEU A 136 4.73 22.04 -3.28
N ALA A 137 5.79 21.24 -3.21
CA ALA A 137 5.79 19.88 -3.77
C ALA A 137 4.78 18.93 -3.11
N LYS A 138 4.33 19.25 -1.89
CA LYS A 138 3.28 18.50 -1.19
C LYS A 138 1.86 18.88 -1.63
N VAL A 139 1.69 19.98 -2.36
CA VAL A 139 0.37 20.42 -2.84
C VAL A 139 0.04 19.68 -4.13
N VAL A 140 -0.68 18.59 -4.02
CA VAL A 140 -1.18 17.83 -5.17
C VAL A 140 -2.63 18.25 -5.44
N HIS A 141 -2.83 19.08 -6.48
CA HIS A 141 -4.17 19.56 -6.83
C HIS A 141 -4.27 19.76 -8.36
N PRO A 142 -5.41 19.40 -8.99
CA PRO A 142 -5.57 19.49 -10.44
C PRO A 142 -5.32 20.90 -11.02
N HIS A 143 -5.45 21.95 -10.19
CA HIS A 143 -5.28 23.34 -10.61
C HIS A 143 -4.00 23.99 -10.04
N VAL A 144 -3.03 23.21 -9.59
CA VAL A 144 -1.69 23.68 -9.19
C VAL A 144 -0.66 22.89 -10.01
N VAL A 145 0.38 23.57 -10.49
CA VAL A 145 1.49 22.92 -11.20
C VAL A 145 2.23 22.00 -10.25
N SER A 146 2.37 20.73 -10.62
CA SER A 146 3.05 19.73 -9.81
C SER A 146 4.57 19.94 -9.88
N ILE A 147 5.25 20.00 -8.74
CA ILE A 147 6.71 19.99 -8.66
C ILE A 147 7.17 18.54 -8.48
N PHE A 148 8.09 18.12 -9.35
CA PHE A 148 8.60 16.75 -9.38
C PHE A 148 9.95 16.62 -8.67
N ASP A 149 10.75 17.70 -8.69
CA ASP A 149 12.09 17.66 -8.15
C ASP A 149 12.60 19.07 -7.86
N VAL A 150 13.49 19.19 -6.89
CA VAL A 150 14.15 20.44 -6.53
C VAL A 150 15.63 20.13 -6.26
N GLY A 151 16.53 20.90 -6.86
CA GLY A 151 17.95 20.70 -6.66
C GLY A 151 18.78 21.94 -6.96
N GLU A 152 20.08 21.78 -6.92
CA GLU A 152 21.04 22.84 -7.19
C GLU A 152 21.81 22.58 -8.51
N PHE A 153 22.04 23.62 -9.27
CA PHE A 153 22.83 23.58 -10.48
C PHE A 153 23.62 24.89 -10.65
N SER A 154 24.97 24.83 -10.69
CA SER A 154 25.85 25.99 -10.92
C SER A 154 25.47 27.22 -10.09
N GLU A 155 25.39 27.07 -8.76
CA GLU A 155 24.98 28.08 -7.79
C GLU A 155 23.53 28.61 -7.89
N GLN A 156 22.71 28.02 -8.73
CA GLN A 156 21.30 28.31 -8.89
C GLN A 156 20.43 27.15 -8.33
N VAL A 157 19.22 27.46 -7.86
CA VAL A 157 18.26 26.44 -7.48
C VAL A 157 17.39 26.15 -8.71
N PHE A 158 17.20 24.87 -9.03
CA PHE A 158 16.28 24.46 -10.08
C PHE A 158 15.05 23.75 -9.52
N PHE A 159 13.95 23.91 -10.24
CA PHE A 159 12.67 23.23 -10.00
C PHE A 159 12.31 22.47 -11.27
N ALA A 160 12.21 21.16 -11.18
CA ALA A 160 11.60 20.37 -12.24
C ALA A 160 10.11 20.19 -11.95
N MET A 161 9.28 20.62 -12.88
CA MET A 161 7.84 20.66 -12.70
C MET A 161 7.08 20.19 -13.95
N GLU A 162 5.81 20.02 -13.79
CA GLU A 162 4.87 19.68 -14.86
C GLU A 162 4.98 20.67 -16.03
N LEU A 163 5.23 20.16 -17.22
CA LEU A 163 5.22 20.95 -18.45
C LEU A 163 3.78 21.10 -18.95
N ILE A 164 3.30 22.33 -18.94
CA ILE A 164 1.94 22.63 -19.43
C ILE A 164 2.03 23.14 -20.88
N GLU A 165 1.52 22.38 -21.81
CA GLU A 165 1.40 22.79 -23.21
C GLU A 165 0.09 23.53 -23.44
N GLY A 166 0.16 24.84 -23.62
CA GLY A 166 -1.04 25.65 -23.81
C GLY A 166 -0.76 27.15 -23.88
N SER A 167 -1.59 27.96 -23.22
CA SER A 167 -1.48 29.42 -23.17
C SER A 167 -1.63 29.93 -21.77
N THR A 168 -1.28 31.19 -21.54
CA THR A 168 -1.53 31.87 -20.26
C THR A 168 -2.94 32.46 -20.23
N LEU A 169 -3.45 32.70 -19.02
CA LEU A 169 -4.71 33.44 -18.86
C LEU A 169 -4.58 34.85 -19.48
N ARG A 170 -3.40 35.46 -19.47
CA ARG A 170 -3.10 36.73 -20.14
C ARG A 170 -3.40 36.65 -21.65
N ASP A 171 -2.98 35.58 -22.30
CA ASP A 171 -3.20 35.38 -23.74
C ASP A 171 -4.69 35.21 -24.06
N VAL A 172 -5.42 34.51 -23.17
CA VAL A 172 -6.87 34.34 -23.30
C VAL A 172 -7.59 35.68 -23.11
N MET A 173 -7.19 36.47 -22.11
CA MET A 173 -7.80 37.79 -21.81
C MET A 173 -7.56 38.83 -22.93
N ARG A 174 -6.55 38.68 -23.77
CA ARG A 174 -6.22 39.59 -24.90
C ARG A 174 -6.99 39.28 -26.20
N ARG A 175 -7.71 38.16 -26.30
CA ARG A 175 -8.45 37.79 -27.50
C ARG A 175 -9.65 38.74 -27.70
N PRO A 176 -9.98 39.15 -28.98
CA PRO A 176 -11.03 40.14 -29.25
C PRO A 176 -12.44 39.67 -28.86
N GLU A 177 -12.72 38.37 -29.02
CA GLU A 177 -14.02 37.76 -28.68
C GLU A 177 -13.86 36.98 -27.39
N GLN A 178 -14.25 37.56 -26.25
CA GLN A 178 -14.16 36.93 -24.94
C GLN A 178 -15.53 36.47 -24.47
N ASP A 179 -15.72 35.18 -24.30
CA ASP A 179 -16.84 34.65 -23.52
C ASP A 179 -16.56 34.81 -22.01
N LYS A 180 -17.32 35.73 -21.41
CA LYS A 180 -17.25 35.98 -19.95
C LYS A 180 -17.54 34.75 -19.12
N ARG A 181 -18.40 33.84 -19.60
CA ARG A 181 -18.71 32.59 -18.89
C ARG A 181 -17.48 31.64 -18.88
N ARG A 182 -16.78 31.59 -20.02
CA ARG A 182 -15.53 30.82 -20.13
C ARG A 182 -14.45 31.40 -19.20
N LEU A 183 -14.25 32.72 -19.22
CA LEU A 183 -13.29 33.38 -18.33
C LEU A 183 -13.60 33.12 -16.86
N LEU A 184 -14.86 33.18 -16.44
CA LEU A 184 -15.25 32.88 -15.06
C LEU A 184 -14.99 31.40 -14.70
N LYS A 185 -15.22 30.47 -15.62
CA LYS A 185 -14.87 29.04 -15.39
C LYS A 185 -13.36 28.85 -15.20
N LEU A 186 -12.54 29.50 -16.01
CA LEU A 186 -11.08 29.45 -15.87
C LEU A 186 -10.61 30.08 -14.56
N LEU A 187 -11.22 31.20 -14.17
CA LEU A 187 -10.93 31.87 -12.91
C LEU A 187 -11.39 31.05 -11.68
N ASP A 188 -12.52 30.36 -11.75
CA ASP A 188 -12.95 29.44 -10.68
C ASP A 188 -11.91 28.34 -10.47
N GLN A 189 -11.42 27.72 -11.55
CA GLN A 189 -10.36 26.72 -11.46
C GLN A 189 -9.08 27.31 -10.85
N ALA A 190 -8.66 28.52 -11.27
CA ALA A 190 -7.49 29.20 -10.71
C ALA A 190 -7.68 29.50 -9.22
N GLY A 191 -8.87 29.97 -8.83
CA GLY A 191 -9.22 30.22 -7.43
C GLY A 191 -9.19 28.95 -6.58
N ARG A 192 -9.66 27.81 -7.10
CA ARG A 192 -9.56 26.50 -6.44
C ARG A 192 -8.11 26.05 -6.27
N GLY A 193 -7.25 26.35 -7.25
CA GLY A 193 -5.81 26.13 -7.13
C GLY A 193 -5.18 26.93 -5.99
N LEU A 194 -5.55 28.23 -5.87
CA LEU A 194 -5.12 29.07 -4.74
C LEU A 194 -5.68 28.55 -3.40
N ALA A 195 -6.95 28.12 -3.37
CA ALA A 195 -7.58 27.56 -2.17
C ALA A 195 -6.79 26.35 -1.65
N ALA A 196 -6.42 25.45 -2.55
CA ALA A 196 -5.63 24.26 -2.20
C ALA A 196 -4.25 24.62 -1.64
N ALA A 197 -3.58 25.61 -2.21
CA ALA A 197 -2.31 26.12 -1.69
C ALA A 197 -2.49 26.77 -0.30
N HIS A 198 -3.53 27.57 -0.11
CA HIS A 198 -3.83 28.22 1.18
C HIS A 198 -4.15 27.17 2.27
N ALA A 199 -4.88 26.11 1.93
CA ALA A 199 -5.14 24.99 2.85
C ALA A 199 -3.86 24.29 3.30
N ALA A 200 -2.83 24.26 2.43
CA ALA A 200 -1.49 23.76 2.77
C ALA A 200 -0.59 24.80 3.46
N GLY A 201 -1.14 25.98 3.84
CA GLY A 201 -0.40 27.05 4.50
C GLY A 201 0.50 27.88 3.57
N LEU A 202 0.36 27.73 2.25
CA LEU A 202 1.16 28.43 1.25
C LEU A 202 0.39 29.63 0.68
N VAL A 203 1.06 30.79 0.60
CA VAL A 203 0.54 32.02 -0.01
C VAL A 203 1.30 32.27 -1.31
N HIS A 204 0.58 32.56 -2.41
CA HIS A 204 1.19 32.70 -3.75
C HIS A 204 2.03 33.98 -3.89
N ARG A 205 1.58 35.10 -3.36
CA ARG A 205 2.25 36.42 -3.29
C ARG A 205 2.58 37.10 -4.64
N ASP A 206 2.39 36.42 -5.76
CA ASP A 206 2.60 36.96 -7.12
C ASP A 206 1.55 36.45 -8.11
N PHE A 207 0.27 36.38 -7.63
CA PHE A 207 -0.83 35.90 -8.49
C PHE A 207 -1.16 36.95 -9.56
N LYS A 208 -1.00 36.54 -10.84
CA LYS A 208 -1.27 37.37 -12.03
C LYS A 208 -1.61 36.48 -13.22
N PRO A 209 -2.21 37.04 -14.29
CA PRO A 209 -2.66 36.23 -15.44
C PRO A 209 -1.56 35.45 -16.14
N GLU A 210 -0.31 35.91 -16.08
CA GLU A 210 0.85 35.21 -16.64
C GLU A 210 1.20 33.93 -15.90
N ASN A 211 0.87 33.85 -14.60
CA ASN A 211 1.16 32.71 -13.73
C ASN A 211 -0.01 31.69 -13.69
N VAL A 212 -1.01 31.90 -14.53
CA VAL A 212 -2.17 31.00 -14.68
C VAL A 212 -2.07 30.36 -16.06
N LEU A 213 -1.63 29.11 -16.11
CA LEU A 213 -1.44 28.33 -17.31
C LEU A 213 -2.74 27.57 -17.65
N ILE A 214 -3.03 27.44 -18.94
CA ILE A 214 -4.25 26.80 -19.43
C ILE A 214 -3.80 25.78 -20.48
N ASP A 215 -4.06 24.52 -20.22
CA ASP A 215 -3.69 23.43 -21.15
C ASP A 215 -4.65 23.35 -22.35
N ARG A 216 -4.37 22.41 -23.27
CA ARG A 216 -5.17 22.22 -24.49
C ARG A 216 -6.60 21.78 -24.18
N GLU A 217 -6.84 21.11 -23.05
CA GLU A 217 -8.14 20.65 -22.58
C GLU A 217 -8.89 21.70 -21.72
N GLN A 218 -8.39 22.93 -21.67
CA GLN A 218 -8.97 24.05 -20.89
C GLN A 218 -8.91 23.85 -19.36
N ARG A 219 -7.99 23.00 -18.87
CA ARG A 219 -7.71 22.89 -17.43
C ARG A 219 -6.70 23.97 -17.04
N VAL A 220 -6.98 24.60 -15.91
CA VAL A 220 -6.13 25.66 -15.38
C VAL A 220 -5.13 25.07 -14.41
N LYS A 221 -3.88 25.52 -14.49
CA LYS A 221 -2.81 25.26 -13.55
C LYS A 221 -2.21 26.57 -13.06
N VAL A 222 -2.23 26.81 -11.77
CA VAL A 222 -1.55 27.96 -11.14
C VAL A 222 -0.09 27.60 -10.94
N ALA A 223 0.79 28.45 -11.47
CA ALA A 223 2.23 28.26 -11.48
C ALA A 223 2.94 29.43 -10.76
N ASP A 224 4.22 29.28 -10.51
CA ASP A 224 5.09 30.37 -10.05
C ASP A 224 4.67 31.00 -8.72
N PHE A 225 4.41 30.18 -7.73
CA PHE A 225 4.29 30.66 -6.35
C PHE A 225 5.54 31.46 -5.98
N GLY A 226 5.35 32.65 -5.40
CA GLY A 226 6.36 33.70 -5.26
C GLY A 226 7.53 33.37 -4.32
N LEU A 227 8.16 32.20 -4.51
CA LEU A 227 9.27 31.65 -3.74
C LEU A 227 10.45 32.63 -3.56
N ALA A 228 10.72 33.48 -4.55
CA ALA A 228 11.80 34.46 -4.48
C ALA A 228 11.46 35.73 -3.65
N ARG A 229 10.17 36.02 -3.41
CA ARG A 229 9.74 37.18 -2.59
C ARG A 229 9.65 36.87 -1.11
N ALA A 230 9.59 35.63 -0.71
CA ALA A 230 9.64 35.22 0.68
C ALA A 230 10.98 35.55 1.36
N ILE A 231 12.04 35.73 0.57
CA ILE A 231 13.38 36.07 1.04
C ILE A 231 13.46 37.55 1.46
N ASP A 232 12.73 38.45 0.77
CA ASP A 232 12.78 39.90 1.03
C ASP A 232 11.86 40.38 2.15
N ALA A 233 10.86 39.57 2.53
CA ALA A 233 9.79 39.97 3.46
C ALA A 233 10.24 40.14 4.93
N GLN A 234 11.43 39.67 5.30
CA GLN A 234 11.88 39.62 6.70
C GLN A 234 12.78 40.81 7.13
N LYS A 235 13.13 41.72 6.20
CA LYS A 235 13.81 42.97 6.59
C LYS A 235 12.86 44.04 7.17
N SER A 236 11.60 43.71 7.43
CA SER A 236 10.53 44.63 7.80
C SER A 236 9.84 44.28 9.13
N GLU A 237 10.50 43.66 10.09
CA GLU A 237 9.91 43.31 11.40
C GLU A 237 9.69 44.52 12.34
N ASP A 238 10.14 45.71 12.03
CA ASP A 238 10.07 46.90 12.88
C ASP A 238 9.28 48.09 12.29
N LEU A 239 8.09 47.88 11.72
CA LEU A 239 7.27 48.99 11.29
C LEU A 239 5.89 48.99 11.97
N VAL A 240 5.81 49.87 12.95
CA VAL A 240 4.65 50.39 13.66
C VAL A 240 3.48 50.72 12.72
N SER A 241 2.24 50.47 13.18
CA SER A 241 1.00 50.85 12.50
C SER A 241 0.96 52.34 12.12
N VAL A 242 0.95 52.60 10.81
CA VAL A 242 0.87 53.98 10.29
C VAL A 242 -0.59 54.42 10.26
N PRO A 243 -0.95 55.57 10.83
CA PRO A 243 -2.32 56.11 10.81
C PRO A 243 -2.81 56.44 9.40
N PRO A 244 -4.15 56.44 9.16
CA PRO A 244 -4.74 56.59 7.82
C PRO A 244 -4.41 57.89 7.07
N GLY A 245 -3.97 58.93 7.75
CA GLY A 245 -3.66 60.26 7.14
C GLY A 245 -2.24 60.41 6.56
N GLU A 246 -1.29 59.52 6.93
CA GLU A 246 0.15 59.68 6.57
C GLU A 246 0.62 58.84 5.42
N TRP A 247 -0.27 58.15 4.75
CA TRP A 247 0.03 57.16 3.70
C TRP A 247 0.70 57.75 2.46
N ALA A 248 0.35 59.01 2.09
CA ALA A 248 0.94 59.68 0.92
C ALA A 248 2.44 59.97 1.13
N SER A 249 2.82 60.40 2.31
CA SER A 249 4.22 60.71 2.65
C SER A 249 5.11 59.48 2.80
N VAL A 250 4.54 58.36 3.27
CA VAL A 250 5.23 57.09 3.33
C VAL A 250 5.43 56.47 1.92
N LEU A 251 4.41 56.67 1.04
CA LEU A 251 4.51 56.24 -0.37
C LEU A 251 5.61 57.01 -1.13
N ASP A 252 5.63 58.34 -1.01
CA ASP A 252 6.63 59.18 -1.69
C ASP A 252 8.06 58.88 -1.22
N ARG A 253 8.26 58.62 0.06
CA ARG A 253 9.57 58.28 0.63
C ARG A 253 10.05 56.91 0.13
N ARG A 254 9.17 55.88 -0.01
CA ARG A 254 9.56 54.55 -0.52
C ARG A 254 9.78 54.53 -2.03
N ILE A 255 9.06 55.35 -2.82
CA ILE A 255 9.29 55.44 -4.27
C ILE A 255 10.69 56.06 -4.55
N THR A 256 11.17 56.93 -3.67
CA THR A 256 12.51 57.57 -3.81
C THR A 256 13.65 56.72 -3.23
N GLU A 257 13.43 55.93 -2.20
CA GLU A 257 14.48 55.11 -1.54
C GLU A 257 14.80 53.77 -2.22
N THR A 258 13.84 53.18 -2.94
CA THR A 258 14.01 51.88 -3.57
C THR A 258 13.93 51.91 -5.10
N GLY A 259 14.91 52.49 -5.74
CA GLY A 259 15.03 52.61 -7.20
C GLY A 259 15.04 51.32 -8.01
N ALA A 260 14.54 50.16 -7.50
CA ALA A 260 14.37 48.93 -8.21
C ALA A 260 13.25 48.03 -7.61
N PHE A 261 12.04 48.23 -8.05
CA PHE A 261 10.98 47.19 -7.87
C PHE A 261 11.27 46.00 -8.80
N ILE A 262 11.54 44.87 -8.22
CA ILE A 262 11.65 43.60 -8.96
C ILE A 262 10.23 42.98 -9.07
N GLY A 263 9.59 43.06 -10.24
CA GLY A 263 8.31 42.46 -10.59
C GLY A 263 7.27 43.46 -11.10
N THR A 264 6.16 42.97 -11.63
CA THR A 264 5.05 43.79 -12.16
C THR A 264 4.15 44.20 -11.00
N PRO A 265 4.14 45.47 -10.55
CA PRO A 265 3.39 45.90 -9.35
C PRO A 265 1.88 45.94 -9.53
N ALA A 266 1.38 45.61 -10.72
CA ALA A 266 0.00 45.76 -11.13
C ALA A 266 -1.03 45.01 -10.26
N TYR A 267 -0.70 43.79 -9.79
CA TYR A 267 -1.62 42.93 -9.06
C TYR A 267 -1.31 42.79 -7.58
N MET A 268 -0.31 43.55 -7.09
CA MET A 268 0.03 43.56 -5.66
C MET A 268 -1.12 44.09 -4.81
N SER A 269 -1.35 43.45 -3.67
CA SER A 269 -2.25 43.96 -2.66
C SER A 269 -1.66 45.19 -1.95
N PRO A 270 -2.48 46.05 -1.34
CA PRO A 270 -2.01 47.23 -0.59
C PRO A 270 -0.97 46.90 0.47
N GLU A 271 -1.20 45.82 1.21
CA GLU A 271 -0.27 45.32 2.24
C GLU A 271 1.07 44.87 1.65
N GLN A 272 1.06 44.23 0.49
CA GLN A 272 2.29 43.86 -0.23
C GLN A 272 3.06 45.07 -0.73
N TYR A 273 2.32 46.05 -1.28
CA TYR A 273 2.90 47.27 -1.80
C TYR A 273 3.56 48.12 -0.69
N LEU A 274 2.98 48.05 0.53
CA LEU A 274 3.48 48.78 1.71
C LEU A 274 4.53 47.96 2.49
N GLY A 275 4.80 46.70 2.12
CA GLY A 275 5.72 45.82 2.82
C GLY A 275 5.23 45.33 4.18
N LEU A 276 3.91 45.28 4.38
CA LEU A 276 3.28 44.75 5.57
C LEU A 276 3.16 43.22 5.51
N ARG A 277 2.79 42.62 6.63
CA ARG A 277 2.58 41.15 6.70
C ARG A 277 1.48 40.70 5.73
N THR A 278 1.78 39.70 4.91
CA THR A 278 0.89 39.17 3.89
C THR A 278 0.37 37.77 4.27
N ASP A 279 -0.92 37.51 4.02
CA ASP A 279 -1.59 36.24 4.21
C ASP A 279 -2.35 35.83 2.95
N ALA A 280 -3.15 34.75 3.02
CA ALA A 280 -3.98 34.24 1.92
C ALA A 280 -4.95 35.32 1.33
N ARG A 281 -5.30 36.35 2.10
CA ARG A 281 -6.14 37.43 1.63
C ARG A 281 -5.42 38.43 0.70
N SER A 282 -4.09 38.40 0.70
CA SER A 282 -3.31 39.14 -0.30
C SER A 282 -3.47 38.52 -1.69
N ASP A 283 -3.46 37.21 -1.81
CA ASP A 283 -3.76 36.48 -3.07
C ASP A 283 -5.19 36.70 -3.51
N GLN A 284 -6.14 36.77 -2.55
CA GLN A 284 -7.54 37.08 -2.83
C GLN A 284 -7.70 38.44 -3.50
N PHE A 285 -6.94 39.45 -3.04
CA PHE A 285 -6.92 40.76 -3.66
C PHE A 285 -6.40 40.69 -5.11
N SER A 286 -5.27 40.05 -5.31
CA SER A 286 -4.65 39.84 -6.64
C SER A 286 -5.62 39.11 -7.58
N PHE A 287 -6.27 38.04 -7.08
CA PHE A 287 -7.30 37.29 -7.81
C PHE A 287 -8.48 38.19 -8.20
N CYS A 288 -8.92 39.07 -7.30
CA CYS A 288 -9.99 40.04 -7.61
C CYS A 288 -9.55 41.06 -8.66
N CYS A 289 -8.30 41.55 -8.65
CA CYS A 289 -7.75 42.42 -9.70
C CYS A 289 -7.83 41.71 -11.06
N VAL A 290 -7.34 40.48 -11.14
CA VAL A 290 -7.39 39.66 -12.36
C VAL A 290 -8.82 39.42 -12.82
N THR A 291 -9.72 39.06 -11.90
CA THR A 291 -11.15 38.83 -12.21
C THR A 291 -11.84 40.12 -12.68
N TYR A 292 -11.53 41.23 -12.07
CA TYR A 292 -12.06 42.53 -12.49
C TYR A 292 -11.60 42.87 -13.93
N GLU A 293 -10.30 42.75 -14.19
CA GLU A 293 -9.73 43.01 -15.53
C GLU A 293 -10.34 42.06 -16.58
N ALA A 294 -10.53 40.78 -16.25
CA ALA A 294 -11.12 39.79 -17.15
C ALA A 294 -12.61 40.12 -17.47
N LEU A 295 -13.38 40.63 -16.51
CA LEU A 295 -14.79 40.90 -16.70
C LEU A 295 -15.07 42.28 -17.36
N PHE A 296 -14.24 43.27 -17.06
CA PHE A 296 -14.48 44.67 -17.43
C PHE A 296 -13.50 45.21 -18.48
N GLY A 297 -12.49 44.41 -18.86
CA GLY A 297 -11.53 44.73 -19.90
C GLY A 297 -10.45 45.75 -19.52
N ARG A 298 -10.43 46.17 -18.22
CA ARG A 298 -9.43 47.11 -17.70
C ARG A 298 -9.13 46.85 -16.22
N HIS A 299 -7.93 47.23 -15.82
CA HIS A 299 -7.48 47.02 -14.45
C HIS A 299 -8.26 47.93 -13.46
N PRO A 300 -8.65 47.43 -12.25
CA PRO A 300 -9.51 48.19 -11.30
C PRO A 300 -8.89 49.51 -10.81
N PHE A 301 -7.56 49.64 -10.81
CA PHE A 301 -6.82 50.84 -10.36
C PHE A 301 -6.10 51.56 -11.49
N LEU A 302 -6.64 51.50 -12.71
CA LEU A 302 -6.06 52.18 -13.87
C LEU A 302 -6.37 53.70 -13.78
N GLY A 303 -5.33 54.53 -13.69
CA GLY A 303 -5.46 55.96 -13.66
C GLY A 303 -5.73 56.57 -15.03
N LYS A 304 -6.15 57.87 -15.05
CA LYS A 304 -6.44 58.61 -16.29
C LYS A 304 -5.27 58.71 -17.26
N ASN A 305 -4.06 58.49 -16.78
CA ASN A 305 -2.82 58.48 -17.59
C ASN A 305 -2.49 57.14 -18.21
N GLY A 306 -3.37 56.17 -18.12
CA GLY A 306 -3.17 54.79 -18.63
C GLY A 306 -2.17 53.98 -17.82
N LYS A 307 -1.69 54.49 -16.65
CA LYS A 307 -0.82 53.75 -15.72
C LYS A 307 -1.59 53.39 -14.47
N ILE A 308 -1.20 52.33 -13.77
CA ILE A 308 -1.79 51.97 -12.51
C ILE A 308 -1.45 53.02 -11.47
N SER A 309 -2.47 53.50 -10.75
CA SER A 309 -2.31 54.50 -9.69
C SER A 309 -2.03 53.82 -8.35
N PRO A 310 -0.80 53.95 -7.80
CA PRO A 310 -0.49 53.40 -6.46
C PRO A 310 -1.35 54.03 -5.36
N VAL A 311 -1.70 55.30 -5.52
CA VAL A 311 -2.56 56.02 -4.56
C VAL A 311 -3.96 55.44 -4.55
N ALA A 312 -4.57 55.19 -5.73
CA ALA A 312 -5.89 54.58 -5.83
C ALA A 312 -5.89 53.14 -5.29
N LEU A 313 -4.82 52.37 -5.53
CA LEU A 313 -4.63 51.02 -5.04
C LEU A 313 -4.59 51.00 -3.51
N CYS A 314 -3.72 51.81 -2.90
CA CYS A 314 -3.58 51.90 -1.45
C CYS A 314 -4.83 52.53 -0.77
N ALA A 315 -5.59 53.36 -1.47
CA ALA A 315 -6.84 53.92 -0.99
C ALA A 315 -8.07 52.99 -1.17
N GLY A 316 -7.89 51.88 -1.97
CA GLY A 316 -8.98 50.96 -2.33
C GLY A 316 -10.04 51.62 -3.24
N GLN A 317 -9.67 52.69 -4.00
CA GLN A 317 -10.56 53.42 -4.91
C GLN A 317 -10.58 52.74 -6.28
N ILE A 318 -11.57 51.88 -6.50
CA ILE A 318 -11.72 51.18 -7.78
C ILE A 318 -12.48 52.07 -8.79
N GLU A 319 -12.08 52.02 -10.06
CA GLU A 319 -12.82 52.65 -11.13
C GLU A 319 -14.16 51.90 -11.36
N VAL A 320 -15.27 52.66 -11.45
CA VAL A 320 -16.59 52.07 -11.64
C VAL A 320 -16.82 51.83 -13.14
N PRO A 321 -17.11 50.58 -13.57
CA PRO A 321 -17.41 50.30 -14.97
C PRO A 321 -18.65 51.05 -15.48
N GLY A 322 -18.66 51.44 -16.76
CA GLY A 322 -19.80 52.17 -17.37
C GLY A 322 -21.09 51.34 -17.34
N ARG A 323 -22.24 52.05 -17.52
CA ARG A 323 -23.63 51.48 -17.44
C ARG A 323 -23.92 50.22 -18.24
N ARG A 324 -23.10 49.82 -19.22
CA ARG A 324 -23.26 48.59 -20.02
C ARG A 324 -22.57 47.36 -19.43
N SER A 325 -21.85 47.50 -18.33
CA SER A 325 -21.19 46.40 -17.64
C SER A 325 -22.16 45.71 -16.69
N ASP A 326 -22.06 44.38 -16.52
CA ASP A 326 -22.93 43.61 -15.62
C ASP A 326 -22.64 44.00 -14.16
N PRO A 327 -23.60 44.72 -13.51
CA PRO A 327 -23.36 45.29 -12.19
C PRO A 327 -23.36 44.26 -11.06
N GLY A 328 -23.69 42.99 -11.36
CA GLY A 328 -23.85 41.95 -10.36
C GLY A 328 -22.55 41.52 -9.71
N TYR A 329 -21.45 41.47 -10.45
CA TYR A 329 -20.13 41.08 -9.95
C TYR A 329 -19.40 42.17 -9.19
N LEU A 330 -19.73 43.45 -9.45
CA LEU A 330 -19.04 44.59 -8.87
C LEU A 330 -19.06 44.65 -7.33
N PRO A 331 -20.18 44.39 -6.62
CA PRO A 331 -20.18 44.35 -5.15
C PRO A 331 -19.27 43.25 -4.58
N VAL A 332 -19.24 42.07 -5.22
CA VAL A 332 -18.42 40.97 -4.79
C VAL A 332 -16.94 41.32 -4.95
N LEU A 333 -16.55 41.83 -6.11
CA LEU A 333 -15.19 42.26 -6.38
C LEU A 333 -14.75 43.44 -5.52
N ARG A 334 -15.65 44.40 -5.27
CA ARG A 334 -15.36 45.55 -4.38
C ARG A 334 -15.01 45.10 -2.97
N ARG A 335 -15.70 44.08 -2.45
CA ARG A 335 -15.36 43.52 -1.14
C ARG A 335 -13.99 42.81 -1.17
N GLY A 336 -13.70 42.02 -2.19
CA GLY A 336 -12.42 41.35 -2.31
C GLY A 336 -11.23 42.30 -2.59
N LEU A 337 -11.51 43.48 -3.20
CA LEU A 337 -10.56 44.57 -3.44
C LEU A 337 -10.52 45.58 -2.27
N SER A 338 -11.08 45.24 -1.11
CA SER A 338 -11.00 46.13 0.06
C SER A 338 -9.54 46.34 0.44
N ARG A 339 -9.20 47.60 0.77
CA ARG A 339 -7.90 48.02 1.28
C ARG A 339 -7.48 47.20 2.50
N ASP A 340 -8.38 47.12 3.49
CA ASP A 340 -8.17 46.35 4.71
C ASP A 340 -8.47 44.85 4.46
N PRO A 341 -7.48 43.94 4.66
CA PRO A 341 -7.69 42.51 4.51
C PRO A 341 -8.81 41.97 5.39
N SER A 342 -9.10 42.56 6.55
CA SER A 342 -10.16 42.11 7.46
C SER A 342 -11.57 42.28 6.88
N ASN A 343 -11.77 43.21 5.97
CA ASN A 343 -13.03 43.45 5.28
C ASN A 343 -13.24 42.58 4.03
N ARG A 344 -12.21 41.85 3.59
CA ARG A 344 -12.30 40.89 2.49
C ARG A 344 -13.10 39.66 2.91
N TYR A 345 -13.17 38.66 2.05
CA TYR A 345 -13.77 37.36 2.38
C TYR A 345 -12.85 36.59 3.34
N PRO A 346 -13.41 35.74 4.23
CA PRO A 346 -12.60 34.94 5.16
C PRO A 346 -11.60 34.05 4.46
N SER A 347 -11.97 33.50 3.32
CA SER A 347 -11.12 32.70 2.46
C SER A 347 -11.44 32.91 0.97
N ILE A 348 -10.61 32.37 0.09
CA ILE A 348 -10.85 32.46 -1.35
C ILE A 348 -12.06 31.61 -1.79
N GLU A 349 -12.38 30.52 -1.11
CA GLU A 349 -13.57 29.73 -1.34
C GLU A 349 -14.84 30.54 -1.14
N HIS A 350 -14.92 31.32 -0.06
CA HIS A 350 -16.07 32.22 0.18
C HIS A 350 -16.22 33.28 -0.91
N LEU A 351 -15.10 33.74 -1.47
CA LEU A 351 -15.11 34.63 -2.63
C LEU A 351 -15.65 33.93 -3.87
N LEU A 352 -15.18 32.71 -4.17
CA LEU A 352 -15.62 31.92 -5.31
C LEU A 352 -17.12 31.62 -5.23
N ASP A 353 -17.60 31.24 -4.05
CA ASP A 353 -19.05 31.04 -3.81
C ASP A 353 -19.86 32.33 -4.03
N ALA A 354 -19.33 33.46 -3.60
CA ALA A 354 -19.98 34.78 -3.81
C ALA A 354 -20.03 35.13 -5.31
N LEU A 355 -18.97 34.83 -6.08
CA LEU A 355 -18.93 35.02 -7.54
C LEU A 355 -19.88 34.08 -8.27
N ALA A 356 -19.98 32.82 -7.86
CA ALA A 356 -20.89 31.82 -8.41
C ALA A 356 -22.37 32.19 -8.17
N GLY A 357 -22.66 32.97 -7.14
CA GLY A 357 -24.02 33.45 -6.75
C GLY A 357 -24.60 34.57 -7.62
N VAL A 358 -23.81 35.27 -8.43
CA VAL A 358 -24.20 36.49 -9.15
C VAL A 358 -25.17 36.27 -10.32
N PRO A 359 -25.16 35.22 -11.15
CA PRO A 359 -25.98 35.11 -12.35
C PRO A 359 -27.49 35.13 -12.14
N ARG A 360 -27.95 34.95 -10.90
CA ARG A 360 -29.35 34.59 -10.62
C ARG A 360 -30.28 35.77 -10.21
N ARG A 361 -29.79 36.98 -10.03
CA ARG A 361 -30.65 38.07 -9.52
C ARG A 361 -31.48 38.84 -10.58
N ARG A 362 -31.15 38.81 -11.84
CA ARG A 362 -31.79 39.61 -12.91
C ARG A 362 -33.07 38.98 -13.49
N GLN A 363 -33.22 37.68 -13.45
CA GLN A 363 -34.45 37.00 -13.93
C GLN A 363 -35.61 37.07 -12.94
N ARG A 364 -35.35 37.47 -11.69
CA ARG A 364 -36.37 37.44 -10.61
C ARG A 364 -37.43 38.54 -10.64
N ARG A 365 -37.29 39.61 -11.42
CA ARG A 365 -38.30 40.70 -11.43
C ARG A 365 -39.38 40.55 -12.51
N ILE A 366 -39.21 39.72 -13.55
CA ILE A 366 -40.20 39.54 -14.62
C ILE A 366 -41.02 38.24 -14.38
N VAL A 367 -40.45 37.28 -13.66
CA VAL A 367 -41.08 35.98 -13.37
C VAL A 367 -41.94 36.00 -12.08
N GLY A 368 -41.88 37.10 -11.29
CA GLY A 368 -42.52 37.17 -9.97
C GLY A 368 -44.04 37.09 -9.91
N ILE A 369 -44.74 37.34 -11.00
CA ILE A 369 -46.23 37.24 -11.04
C ILE A 369 -46.70 35.91 -11.65
N ALA A 370 -46.00 35.37 -12.66
CA ALA A 370 -46.26 34.02 -13.18
C ALA A 370 -45.75 32.92 -12.23
N ALA A 371 -44.68 33.21 -11.45
CA ALA A 371 -44.09 32.30 -10.48
C ALA A 371 -44.94 32.09 -9.23
N ALA A 372 -45.77 33.06 -8.83
CA ALA A 372 -46.62 32.92 -7.64
C ALA A 372 -47.72 31.85 -7.82
N VAL A 373 -48.23 31.67 -9.04
CA VAL A 373 -49.22 30.62 -9.36
C VAL A 373 -48.53 29.28 -9.59
N CYS A 374 -47.39 29.29 -10.28
CA CYS A 374 -46.60 28.07 -10.46
C CYS A 374 -45.86 27.65 -9.17
N ALA A 375 -45.48 28.59 -8.29
CA ALA A 375 -44.85 28.31 -7.02
C ALA A 375 -45.78 27.59 -6.03
N ALA A 376 -47.07 27.91 -6.02
CA ALA A 376 -48.06 27.25 -5.15
C ALA A 376 -48.27 25.75 -5.59
N VAL A 377 -48.27 25.49 -6.91
CA VAL A 377 -48.36 24.12 -7.45
C VAL A 377 -46.99 23.39 -7.36
N GLY A 378 -45.88 24.10 -7.54
CA GLY A 378 -44.52 23.54 -7.43
C GLY A 378 -44.07 23.31 -5.99
N PHE A 379 -44.47 24.18 -5.05
CA PHE A 379 -44.08 24.06 -3.63
C PHE A 379 -44.73 22.85 -2.92
N ILE A 380 -45.90 22.41 -3.43
CA ILE A 380 -46.59 21.22 -2.91
C ILE A 380 -46.22 19.97 -3.73
N GLY A 381 -46.02 20.10 -5.04
CA GLY A 381 -45.77 18.95 -5.95
C GLY A 381 -44.34 18.46 -5.91
N VAL A 382 -43.35 19.37 -5.87
CA VAL A 382 -41.93 18.99 -5.92
C VAL A 382 -41.50 18.14 -4.70
N PRO A 383 -41.80 18.53 -3.43
CA PRO A 383 -41.47 17.70 -2.28
C PRO A 383 -42.24 16.39 -2.24
N ILE A 384 -43.49 16.37 -2.75
CA ILE A 384 -44.27 15.11 -2.84
C ILE A 384 -43.64 14.17 -3.89
N ILE A 385 -43.29 14.68 -5.05
CA ILE A 385 -42.61 13.90 -6.11
C ILE A 385 -41.24 13.44 -5.64
N GLN A 386 -40.46 14.27 -5.01
CA GLN A 386 -39.14 13.93 -4.44
C GLN A 386 -39.29 12.89 -3.31
N LYS A 387 -40.28 13.03 -2.43
CA LYS A 387 -40.57 12.07 -1.37
C LYS A 387 -41.00 10.71 -1.95
N HIS A 388 -41.91 10.71 -2.91
CA HIS A 388 -42.33 9.48 -3.58
C HIS A 388 -41.20 8.81 -4.38
N ARG A 389 -40.32 9.62 -4.99
CA ARG A 389 -39.16 9.10 -5.70
C ARG A 389 -38.13 8.54 -4.73
N ALA A 390 -37.84 9.25 -3.63
CA ALA A 390 -36.98 8.73 -2.58
C ALA A 390 -37.48 7.41 -2.00
N GLN A 391 -38.79 7.31 -1.73
CA GLN A 391 -39.41 6.08 -1.24
C GLN A 391 -39.34 4.94 -2.28
N ARG A 392 -39.52 5.25 -3.59
CA ARG A 392 -39.35 4.24 -4.65
C ARG A 392 -37.90 3.75 -4.77
N CYS A 393 -36.91 4.66 -4.70
CA CYS A 393 -35.50 4.27 -4.74
C CYS A 393 -35.11 3.42 -3.51
N GLU A 394 -35.61 3.78 -2.34
CA GLU A 394 -35.37 3.01 -1.11
C GLU A 394 -36.06 1.65 -1.14
N ALA A 395 -37.33 1.61 -1.58
CA ALA A 395 -38.08 0.35 -1.76
C ALA A 395 -37.41 -0.57 -2.80
N ALA A 396 -36.93 -0.02 -3.93
CA ALA A 396 -36.20 -0.77 -4.96
C ALA A 396 -34.87 -1.33 -4.41
N ALA A 397 -34.12 -0.53 -3.65
CA ALA A 397 -32.87 -0.96 -3.03
C ALA A 397 -33.12 -2.06 -1.98
N THR A 398 -34.14 -1.90 -1.15
CA THR A 398 -34.54 -2.93 -0.17
C THR A 398 -35.01 -4.22 -0.87
N GLN A 399 -35.79 -4.10 -1.93
CA GLN A 399 -36.24 -5.25 -2.71
C GLN A 399 -35.08 -5.98 -3.42
N ALA A 400 -34.03 -5.27 -3.81
CA ALA A 400 -32.84 -5.86 -4.42
C ALA A 400 -32.06 -6.77 -3.47
N LEU A 401 -32.24 -6.59 -2.16
CA LEU A 401 -31.69 -7.46 -1.10
C LEU A 401 -32.68 -8.53 -0.60
N ALA A 402 -33.88 -8.58 -1.16
CA ALA A 402 -34.80 -9.67 -0.87
C ALA A 402 -34.17 -11.03 -1.22
N ASP A 403 -34.39 -12.06 -0.40
CA ASP A 403 -33.75 -13.38 -0.50
C ASP A 403 -32.20 -13.39 -0.34
N ILE A 404 -31.58 -12.22 -0.13
CA ILE A 404 -30.13 -12.11 0.14
C ILE A 404 -29.90 -11.91 1.63
N TRP A 405 -30.44 -10.80 2.18
CA TRP A 405 -30.39 -10.50 3.59
C TRP A 405 -31.69 -9.83 4.05
N ASP A 406 -32.71 -10.66 4.25
CA ASP A 406 -34.04 -10.30 4.75
C ASP A 406 -34.32 -11.08 6.01
N THR A 407 -35.50 -10.85 6.62
CA THR A 407 -35.90 -11.52 7.88
C THR A 407 -35.88 -13.06 7.75
N PRO A 408 -36.43 -13.68 6.69
CA PRO A 408 -36.37 -15.12 6.51
C PRO A 408 -34.92 -15.66 6.40
N ARG A 409 -34.09 -15.01 5.63
CA ARG A 409 -32.67 -15.40 5.46
C ARG A 409 -31.91 -15.24 6.77
N ARG A 410 -32.13 -14.14 7.48
CA ARG A 410 -31.51 -13.88 8.77
C ARG A 410 -31.83 -14.99 9.78
N VAL A 411 -33.10 -15.38 9.89
CA VAL A 411 -33.54 -16.51 10.76
C VAL A 411 -32.90 -17.82 10.32
N LYS A 412 -32.78 -18.05 9.01
CA LYS A 412 -32.12 -19.26 8.50
C LYS A 412 -30.65 -19.33 8.91
N VAL A 413 -29.92 -18.24 8.76
CA VAL A 413 -28.52 -18.15 9.20
C VAL A 413 -28.44 -18.26 10.73
N GLU A 414 -29.28 -17.55 11.50
CA GLU A 414 -29.33 -17.62 12.95
C GLU A 414 -29.43 -19.06 13.47
N ASN A 415 -30.31 -19.86 12.84
CA ASN A 415 -30.47 -21.26 13.19
C ASN A 415 -29.20 -22.10 13.01
N VAL A 416 -28.35 -21.75 12.04
CA VAL A 416 -27.07 -22.40 11.85
C VAL A 416 -26.13 -22.11 13.03
N PHE A 417 -26.18 -20.90 13.62
CA PHE A 417 -25.35 -20.51 14.76
C PHE A 417 -25.93 -20.93 16.11
N GLY A 418 -27.26 -21.08 16.23
CA GLY A 418 -27.94 -21.37 17.47
C GLY A 418 -28.06 -22.88 17.80
N GLY A 419 -27.64 -23.78 16.92
CA GLY A 419 -27.90 -25.21 16.99
C GLY A 419 -27.36 -25.95 18.23
N ASP A 420 -26.38 -25.40 18.92
CA ASP A 420 -25.74 -25.99 20.11
C ASP A 420 -26.11 -25.31 21.44
N GLY A 421 -26.96 -24.25 21.42
CA GLY A 421 -27.42 -23.55 22.63
C GLY A 421 -26.31 -22.83 23.44
N LYS A 422 -25.05 -22.83 22.97
CA LYS A 422 -23.87 -22.35 23.69
C LYS A 422 -23.73 -20.85 23.61
N ALA A 423 -23.11 -20.24 24.63
CA ALA A 423 -22.82 -18.82 24.69
C ALA A 423 -21.93 -18.35 23.54
N PHE A 424 -20.98 -19.17 23.14
CA PHE A 424 -20.04 -18.93 22.05
C PHE A 424 -20.74 -18.77 20.68
N GLY A 425 -21.64 -19.67 20.31
CA GLY A 425 -22.41 -19.57 19.06
C GLY A 425 -23.25 -18.29 18.99
N ARG A 426 -23.82 -17.87 20.13
CA ARG A 426 -24.57 -16.61 20.22
C ARG A 426 -23.71 -15.36 20.05
N ASP A 427 -22.50 -15.33 20.59
CA ASP A 427 -21.58 -14.20 20.45
C ASP A 427 -21.14 -14.04 18.99
N ILE A 428 -20.72 -15.12 18.33
CA ILE A 428 -20.39 -15.10 16.89
C ILE A 428 -21.59 -14.63 16.07
N TRP A 429 -22.78 -15.20 16.32
CA TRP A 429 -23.99 -14.79 15.64
C TRP A 429 -24.26 -13.30 15.76
N GLN A 430 -24.17 -12.75 16.97
CA GLN A 430 -24.41 -11.33 17.18
C GLN A 430 -23.45 -10.45 16.36
N ARG A 431 -22.19 -10.82 16.28
CA ARG A 431 -21.19 -10.09 15.47
C ARG A 431 -21.45 -10.23 13.98
N VAL A 432 -21.71 -11.45 13.51
CA VAL A 432 -22.05 -11.75 12.11
C VAL A 432 -23.31 -10.98 11.70
N ALA A 433 -24.37 -11.04 12.52
CA ALA A 433 -25.62 -10.33 12.25
C ALA A 433 -25.42 -8.81 12.19
N ASN A 434 -24.70 -8.23 13.15
CA ASN A 434 -24.42 -6.80 13.18
C ASN A 434 -23.63 -6.34 11.94
N THR A 435 -22.66 -7.12 11.51
CA THR A 435 -21.84 -6.81 10.33
C THR A 435 -22.67 -6.89 9.05
N LEU A 436 -23.46 -7.94 8.88
CA LEU A 436 -24.35 -8.12 7.72
C LEU A 436 -25.44 -7.05 7.69
N ASP A 437 -26.06 -6.74 8.85
CA ASP A 437 -27.05 -5.67 8.97
C ASP A 437 -26.45 -4.31 8.59
N ALA A 438 -25.25 -3.99 9.07
CA ALA A 438 -24.54 -2.75 8.74
C ALA A 438 -24.21 -2.68 7.25
N TYR A 439 -23.68 -3.77 6.68
CA TYR A 439 -23.33 -3.82 5.25
C TYR A 439 -24.57 -3.70 4.35
N ALA A 440 -25.64 -4.44 4.64
CA ALA A 440 -26.90 -4.39 3.90
C ALA A 440 -27.54 -2.99 3.97
N ASN A 441 -27.53 -2.37 5.16
CA ASN A 441 -28.02 -1.01 5.35
C ASN A 441 -27.20 0.02 4.55
N GLN A 442 -25.88 -0.08 4.60
CA GLN A 442 -24.99 0.79 3.83
C GLN A 442 -25.19 0.59 2.32
N TRP A 443 -25.32 -0.66 1.85
CA TRP A 443 -25.60 -0.97 0.44
C TRP A 443 -26.93 -0.34 0.01
N THR A 444 -27.99 -0.52 0.82
CA THR A 444 -29.33 0.03 0.55
C THR A 444 -29.30 1.56 0.47
N GLN A 445 -28.59 2.22 1.40
CA GLN A 445 -28.43 3.67 1.40
C GLN A 445 -27.69 4.16 0.16
N THR A 446 -26.54 3.54 -0.15
CA THR A 446 -25.72 3.91 -1.32
C THR A 446 -26.46 3.67 -2.62
N SER A 447 -27.17 2.56 -2.75
CA SER A 447 -28.00 2.24 -3.93
C SER A 447 -29.16 3.22 -4.09
N ALA A 448 -29.85 3.55 -3.00
CA ALA A 448 -30.93 4.54 -3.00
C ALA A 448 -30.43 5.95 -3.32
N GLU A 449 -29.25 6.33 -2.85
CA GLU A 449 -28.61 7.60 -3.21
C GLU A 449 -28.23 7.67 -4.68
N LEU A 450 -27.64 6.60 -5.22
CA LEU A 450 -27.32 6.51 -6.64
C LEU A 450 -28.59 6.63 -7.51
N CYS A 451 -29.68 5.98 -7.12
CA CYS A 451 -30.98 6.05 -7.78
C CYS A 451 -31.54 7.48 -7.73
N ARG A 452 -31.45 8.18 -6.58
CA ARG A 452 -31.93 9.56 -6.40
C ARG A 452 -31.16 10.56 -7.26
N ASN A 453 -29.86 10.33 -7.40
CA ASN A 453 -28.95 11.25 -8.09
C ASN A 453 -28.91 11.07 -9.62
N THR A 454 -29.63 10.12 -10.19
CA THR A 454 -29.67 9.83 -11.63
C THR A 454 -30.03 11.02 -12.52
N GLU A 455 -30.74 12.04 -12.03
CA GLU A 455 -31.08 13.23 -12.82
C GLU A 455 -29.95 14.25 -12.92
N TRP A 456 -29.04 14.29 -11.95
CA TRP A 456 -27.90 15.22 -11.98
C TRP A 456 -26.83 14.77 -12.97
N TRP A 457 -26.76 13.46 -13.25
CA TRP A 457 -25.79 12.81 -14.13
C TRP A 457 -26.27 12.62 -15.56
N ARG A 458 -27.47 13.07 -15.88
CA ARG A 458 -28.14 12.81 -17.19
C ARG A 458 -27.40 13.37 -18.40
N ASN A 459 -26.51 14.36 -18.28
CA ASN A 459 -25.89 15.04 -19.40
C ASN A 459 -24.38 14.91 -19.53
N GLU A 460 -23.63 14.44 -18.54
CA GLU A 460 -22.17 14.39 -18.63
C GLU A 460 -21.50 13.08 -18.16
N ASP A 461 -22.19 12.18 -17.40
CA ASP A 461 -21.52 10.98 -16.87
C ASP A 461 -22.39 9.72 -16.75
N ASN A 462 -23.04 9.35 -17.83
CA ASN A 462 -23.71 8.03 -17.93
C ASN A 462 -22.73 6.86 -17.64
N ALA A 463 -21.44 7.07 -17.93
CA ALA A 463 -20.37 6.11 -17.67
C ALA A 463 -20.08 5.93 -16.18
N MET A 464 -20.01 7.00 -15.39
CA MET A 464 -19.75 6.94 -13.95
C MET A 464 -20.91 6.27 -13.21
N HIS A 465 -22.16 6.62 -13.55
CA HIS A 465 -23.33 5.99 -12.98
C HIS A 465 -23.37 4.48 -13.28
N LYS A 466 -23.07 4.07 -14.52
CA LYS A 466 -22.99 2.66 -14.90
C LYS A 466 -21.90 1.91 -14.12
N ARG A 467 -20.73 2.53 -13.92
CA ARG A 467 -19.64 1.95 -13.12
C ARG A 467 -20.03 1.79 -11.65
N SER A 468 -20.65 2.80 -11.05
CA SER A 468 -21.13 2.76 -9.67
C SER A 468 -22.23 1.69 -9.50
N SER A 469 -23.19 1.61 -10.44
CA SER A 469 -24.23 0.57 -10.43
C SER A 469 -23.61 -0.83 -10.57
N SER A 470 -22.70 -1.03 -11.53
CA SER A 470 -22.01 -2.31 -11.72
C SER A 470 -21.21 -2.73 -10.48
N CYS A 471 -20.54 -1.78 -9.82
CA CYS A 471 -19.84 -2.02 -8.56
C CYS A 471 -20.80 -2.46 -7.45
N LEU A 472 -21.94 -1.76 -7.28
CA LEU A 472 -22.95 -2.15 -6.29
C LEU A 472 -23.58 -3.52 -6.58
N ASP A 473 -23.79 -3.85 -7.87
CA ASP A 473 -24.27 -5.17 -8.26
C ASP A 473 -23.26 -6.28 -7.94
N GLU A 474 -21.97 -6.02 -8.09
CA GLU A 474 -20.91 -6.94 -7.70
C GLU A 474 -20.90 -7.15 -6.17
N ARG A 475 -20.99 -6.06 -5.37
CA ARG A 475 -21.10 -6.17 -3.90
C ARG A 475 -22.34 -6.93 -3.46
N ARG A 476 -23.45 -6.77 -4.18
CA ARG A 476 -24.69 -7.52 -3.94
C ARG A 476 -24.54 -9.02 -4.22
N ARG A 477 -23.83 -9.40 -5.27
CA ARG A 477 -23.50 -10.81 -5.58
C ARG A 477 -22.61 -11.43 -4.51
N GLU A 478 -21.57 -10.70 -4.08
CA GLU A 478 -20.70 -11.15 -2.99
C GLU A 478 -21.50 -11.38 -1.70
N LEU A 479 -22.35 -10.42 -1.33
CA LEU A 479 -23.23 -10.58 -0.16
C LEU A 479 -24.14 -11.80 -0.30
N ARG A 480 -24.75 -12.02 -1.49
CA ARG A 480 -25.58 -13.21 -1.76
C ARG A 480 -24.77 -14.49 -1.58
N ALA A 481 -23.62 -14.59 -2.21
CA ALA A 481 -22.77 -15.78 -2.13
C ALA A 481 -22.37 -16.10 -0.68
N VAL A 482 -21.98 -15.08 0.10
CA VAL A 482 -21.64 -15.24 1.51
C VAL A 482 -22.86 -15.69 2.33
N THR A 483 -24.04 -15.06 2.16
CA THR A 483 -25.24 -15.44 2.91
C THR A 483 -25.79 -16.82 2.49
N ASP A 484 -25.59 -17.24 1.25
CA ASP A 484 -25.91 -18.59 0.78
C ASP A 484 -25.05 -19.63 1.49
N VAL A 485 -23.72 -19.43 1.53
CA VAL A 485 -22.79 -20.33 2.22
C VAL A 485 -23.10 -20.35 3.73
N LEU A 486 -23.34 -19.20 4.36
CA LEU A 486 -23.71 -19.13 5.79
C LEU A 486 -25.02 -19.85 6.11
N SER A 487 -26.03 -19.78 5.21
CA SER A 487 -27.34 -20.38 5.43
C SER A 487 -27.42 -21.90 5.18
N GLY A 488 -26.43 -22.42 4.43
CA GLY A 488 -26.26 -23.85 4.18
C GLY A 488 -25.12 -24.48 4.97
N GLY A 489 -24.40 -23.65 5.74
CA GLY A 489 -23.15 -24.04 6.34
C GLY A 489 -23.25 -24.94 7.55
N ASP A 490 -22.23 -25.75 7.69
CA ASP A 490 -21.93 -26.54 8.87
C ASP A 490 -21.23 -25.67 9.95
N ARG A 491 -20.66 -26.33 10.93
CA ARG A 491 -19.95 -25.67 12.02
C ARG A 491 -18.66 -24.98 11.55
N ASP A 492 -17.94 -25.52 10.59
CA ASP A 492 -16.67 -24.94 10.09
C ASP A 492 -16.95 -23.59 9.43
N VAL A 493 -18.03 -23.48 8.69
CA VAL A 493 -18.54 -22.22 8.14
C VAL A 493 -18.85 -21.20 9.25
N ARG A 494 -19.44 -21.66 10.38
CA ARG A 494 -19.72 -20.76 11.52
C ARG A 494 -18.46 -20.14 12.10
N LEU A 495 -17.41 -20.93 12.28
CA LEU A 495 -16.13 -20.45 12.81
C LEU A 495 -15.43 -19.48 11.88
N ARG A 496 -15.64 -19.63 10.55
CA ARG A 496 -15.03 -18.77 9.52
C ARG A 496 -15.92 -17.64 9.06
N ALA A 497 -17.14 -17.56 9.54
CA ALA A 497 -18.08 -16.51 9.16
C ALA A 497 -17.50 -15.09 9.31
N PRO A 498 -16.78 -14.74 10.40
CA PRO A 498 -16.12 -13.44 10.49
C PRO A 498 -15.10 -13.20 9.37
N ASP A 499 -14.30 -14.19 9.00
CA ASP A 499 -13.31 -14.10 7.93
C ASP A 499 -13.99 -13.83 6.57
N MET A 500 -15.08 -14.53 6.28
CA MET A 500 -15.87 -14.35 5.05
C MET A 500 -16.45 -12.93 4.95
N LEU A 501 -16.91 -12.36 6.07
CA LEU A 501 -17.52 -11.03 6.10
C LEU A 501 -16.49 -9.92 5.86
N ILE A 502 -15.27 -10.08 6.35
CA ILE A 502 -14.17 -9.11 6.14
C ILE A 502 -13.75 -9.09 4.67
N GLN A 503 -13.90 -10.21 3.97
CA GLN A 503 -13.60 -10.28 2.54
C GLN A 503 -14.67 -9.64 1.65
N LEU A 504 -15.81 -9.19 2.20
CA LEU A 504 -16.78 -8.41 1.43
C LEU A 504 -16.14 -7.10 0.97
N GLY A 505 -16.27 -6.81 -0.31
CA GLY A 505 -15.67 -5.62 -0.90
C GLY A 505 -16.26 -4.33 -0.33
N SER A 506 -15.42 -3.32 -0.15
CA SER A 506 -15.83 -2.02 0.39
C SER A 506 -16.85 -1.31 -0.50
N LEU A 507 -17.96 -0.86 0.09
CA LEU A 507 -18.99 -0.08 -0.58
C LEU A 507 -18.53 1.35 -0.89
N SER A 508 -17.55 1.89 -0.15
CA SER A 508 -16.98 3.22 -0.43
C SER A 508 -16.27 3.27 -1.78
N ALA A 509 -15.72 2.15 -2.26
CA ALA A 509 -15.14 2.05 -3.60
C ALA A 509 -16.17 2.32 -4.71
N CYS A 510 -17.45 1.99 -4.48
CA CYS A 510 -18.53 2.22 -5.45
C CYS A 510 -19.00 3.68 -5.56
N THR A 511 -18.52 4.55 -4.68
CA THR A 511 -18.79 6.01 -4.70
C THR A 511 -17.54 6.83 -4.95
N ASN A 512 -16.37 6.22 -4.93
CA ASN A 512 -15.09 6.90 -5.18
C ASN A 512 -14.87 7.08 -6.68
N ALA A 513 -14.87 8.34 -7.14
CA ALA A 513 -14.74 8.68 -8.56
C ALA A 513 -13.40 8.19 -9.17
N ALA A 514 -12.30 8.26 -8.42
CA ALA A 514 -10.98 7.80 -8.89
C ALA A 514 -10.96 6.27 -9.06
N ALA A 515 -11.49 5.53 -8.08
CA ALA A 515 -11.60 4.08 -8.13
C ALA A 515 -12.49 3.61 -9.29
N LEU A 516 -13.61 4.31 -9.53
CA LEU A 516 -14.54 3.99 -10.60
C LEU A 516 -14.00 4.37 -11.99
N ALA A 517 -13.28 5.49 -12.12
CA ALA A 517 -12.71 5.93 -13.41
C ALA A 517 -11.74 4.90 -13.99
N ALA A 518 -11.02 4.20 -13.14
CA ALA A 518 -10.09 3.16 -13.54
C ALA A 518 -10.77 1.81 -13.87
N THR A 519 -12.12 1.69 -13.75
CA THR A 519 -12.85 0.44 -14.07
C THR A 519 -13.35 0.48 -15.52
N PRO A 520 -12.95 -0.45 -16.40
CA PRO A 520 -13.45 -0.52 -17.76
C PRO A 520 -14.97 -0.78 -17.76
N LEU A 521 -15.69 -0.06 -18.61
CA LEU A 521 -17.09 -0.39 -18.91
C LEU A 521 -17.10 -1.33 -20.13
N ALA A 522 -17.37 -2.60 -19.89
CA ALA A 522 -17.65 -3.52 -20.97
C ALA A 522 -19.12 -3.39 -21.37
N ALA A 523 -19.35 -3.08 -22.64
CA ALA A 523 -20.69 -3.09 -23.24
C ALA A 523 -20.95 -4.47 -23.82
N TYR A 524 -21.91 -5.20 -23.26
CA TYR A 524 -22.34 -6.50 -23.76
C TYR A 524 -23.71 -6.37 -24.45
N ASP A 525 -23.95 -7.18 -25.49
CA ASP A 525 -25.31 -7.38 -26.00
C ASP A 525 -26.19 -8.13 -24.96
N LYS A 526 -27.49 -8.17 -25.15
CA LYS A 526 -28.40 -8.77 -24.15
C LYS A 526 -28.16 -10.27 -23.92
N ALA A 527 -27.71 -11.02 -24.90
CA ALA A 527 -27.48 -12.46 -24.79
C ALA A 527 -26.19 -12.71 -24.00
N THR A 528 -25.13 -12.00 -24.36
CA THR A 528 -23.82 -12.05 -23.65
C THR A 528 -23.94 -11.52 -22.21
N ALA A 529 -24.75 -10.48 -21.98
CA ALA A 529 -24.95 -9.92 -20.65
C ALA A 529 -25.47 -10.96 -19.64
N ALA A 530 -26.44 -11.80 -20.00
CA ALA A 530 -26.97 -12.84 -19.11
C ALA A 530 -25.90 -13.89 -18.73
N SER A 531 -25.06 -14.27 -19.71
CA SER A 531 -23.96 -15.20 -19.49
C SER A 531 -22.87 -14.60 -18.59
N VAL A 532 -22.54 -13.34 -18.80
CA VAL A 532 -21.58 -12.59 -17.97
C VAL A 532 -22.09 -12.48 -16.52
N GLU A 533 -23.36 -12.19 -16.32
CA GLU A 533 -23.98 -12.16 -14.99
C GLU A 533 -23.86 -13.53 -14.30
N ARG A 534 -24.15 -14.62 -15.02
CA ARG A 534 -24.01 -15.98 -14.48
C ARG A 534 -22.56 -16.32 -14.12
N ILE A 535 -21.60 -15.94 -14.95
CA ILE A 535 -20.17 -16.13 -14.69
C ILE A 535 -19.77 -15.38 -13.40
N ARG A 536 -20.17 -14.13 -13.27
CA ARG A 536 -19.88 -13.32 -12.06
C ARG A 536 -20.52 -13.90 -10.79
N ASP A 537 -21.73 -14.43 -10.89
CA ASP A 537 -22.37 -15.14 -9.77
C ASP A 537 -21.55 -16.36 -9.34
N LEU A 538 -21.08 -17.16 -10.30
CA LEU A 538 -20.24 -18.33 -10.03
C LEU A 538 -18.88 -17.95 -9.44
N LEU A 539 -18.27 -16.86 -9.90
CA LEU A 539 -17.01 -16.34 -9.35
C LEU A 539 -17.20 -15.87 -7.90
N ALA A 540 -18.29 -15.19 -7.59
CA ALA A 540 -18.64 -14.81 -6.23
C ALA A 540 -18.89 -16.03 -5.33
N GLN A 541 -19.58 -17.06 -5.84
CA GLN A 541 -19.76 -18.33 -5.14
C GLN A 541 -18.43 -19.04 -4.88
N SER A 542 -17.57 -19.14 -5.91
CA SER A 542 -16.25 -19.76 -5.75
C SER A 542 -15.46 -19.06 -4.64
N ARG A 543 -15.45 -17.72 -4.63
CA ARG A 543 -14.80 -16.95 -3.58
C ARG A 543 -15.37 -17.25 -2.20
N ALA A 544 -16.68 -17.17 -2.02
CA ALA A 544 -17.32 -17.41 -0.74
C ALA A 544 -17.07 -18.83 -0.20
N HIS A 545 -17.06 -19.85 -1.08
CA HIS A 545 -16.70 -21.22 -0.71
C HIS A 545 -15.22 -21.35 -0.33
N ASN A 546 -14.32 -20.68 -1.05
CA ASN A 546 -12.88 -20.67 -0.73
C ASN A 546 -12.62 -20.01 0.63
N ASP A 547 -13.26 -18.85 0.92
CA ASP A 547 -13.16 -18.16 2.19
C ASP A 547 -13.69 -19.02 3.35
N ALA A 548 -14.70 -19.88 3.08
CA ALA A 548 -15.21 -20.88 4.00
C ALA A 548 -14.40 -22.19 4.05
N ARG A 549 -13.29 -22.30 3.30
CA ARG A 549 -12.50 -23.52 3.07
C ARG A 549 -13.29 -24.73 2.54
N GLN A 550 -14.38 -24.48 1.87
CA GLN A 550 -15.15 -25.51 1.16
C GLN A 550 -14.56 -25.69 -0.26
N VAL A 551 -13.45 -26.43 -0.35
CA VAL A 551 -12.64 -26.54 -1.57
C VAL A 551 -13.43 -27.06 -2.77
N ALA A 552 -14.12 -28.21 -2.64
CA ALA A 552 -14.80 -28.86 -3.77
C ALA A 552 -15.93 -27.99 -4.38
N PRO A 553 -16.83 -27.35 -3.59
CA PRO A 553 -17.81 -26.41 -4.15
C PRO A 553 -17.17 -25.17 -4.77
N GLY A 554 -16.10 -24.64 -4.17
CA GLY A 554 -15.35 -23.48 -4.69
C GLY A 554 -14.69 -23.76 -6.02
N GLU A 555 -14.04 -24.93 -6.15
CA GLU A 555 -13.41 -25.39 -7.38
C GLU A 555 -14.45 -25.65 -8.49
N GLU A 556 -15.56 -26.27 -8.17
CA GLU A 556 -16.64 -26.56 -9.12
C GLU A 556 -17.28 -25.27 -9.67
N ALA A 557 -17.53 -24.28 -8.80
CA ALA A 557 -18.06 -22.98 -9.21
C ALA A 557 -17.09 -22.25 -10.15
N ALA A 558 -15.77 -22.26 -9.83
CA ALA A 558 -14.74 -21.65 -10.69
C ALA A 558 -14.63 -22.37 -12.04
N ARG A 559 -14.76 -23.72 -12.07
CA ARG A 559 -14.69 -24.53 -13.29
C ARG A 559 -15.90 -24.23 -14.21
N GLN A 560 -17.10 -24.13 -13.66
CA GLN A 560 -18.28 -23.76 -14.41
C GLN A 560 -18.18 -22.32 -14.95
N ALA A 561 -17.64 -21.38 -14.15
CA ALA A 561 -17.37 -20.03 -14.59
C ALA A 561 -16.41 -20.01 -15.78
N LEU A 562 -15.32 -20.78 -15.72
CA LEU A 562 -14.31 -20.91 -16.76
C LEU A 562 -14.89 -21.47 -18.07
N GLU A 563 -15.71 -22.52 -17.98
CA GLU A 563 -16.37 -23.12 -19.14
C GLU A 563 -17.28 -22.13 -19.86
N LEU A 564 -18.13 -21.42 -19.08
CA LEU A 564 -19.01 -20.41 -19.62
C LEU A 564 -18.24 -19.24 -20.22
N ALA A 565 -17.17 -18.76 -19.55
CA ALA A 565 -16.33 -17.66 -20.03
C ALA A 565 -15.64 -18.01 -21.36
N ARG A 566 -15.15 -19.24 -21.51
CA ARG A 566 -14.58 -19.75 -22.77
C ARG A 566 -15.62 -19.88 -23.86
N THR A 567 -16.79 -20.44 -23.55
CA THR A 567 -17.90 -20.61 -24.51
C THR A 567 -18.36 -19.28 -25.08
N HIS A 568 -18.37 -18.23 -24.25
CA HIS A 568 -18.81 -16.89 -24.66
C HIS A 568 -17.65 -15.96 -25.06
N HIS A 569 -16.44 -16.47 -25.22
CA HIS A 569 -15.23 -15.74 -25.63
C HIS A 569 -14.92 -14.50 -24.77
N GLN A 570 -15.15 -14.61 -23.44
CA GLN A 570 -14.94 -13.53 -22.48
C GLN A 570 -13.55 -13.64 -21.83
N GLN A 571 -12.49 -13.25 -22.56
CA GLN A 571 -11.10 -13.46 -22.13
C GLN A 571 -10.79 -12.91 -20.73
N ALA A 572 -11.25 -11.71 -20.39
CA ALA A 572 -11.02 -11.15 -19.07
C ALA A 572 -11.66 -12.01 -17.95
N LEU A 573 -12.84 -12.59 -18.20
CA LEU A 573 -13.50 -13.50 -17.26
C LEU A 573 -12.88 -14.91 -17.27
N VAL A 574 -12.24 -15.33 -18.39
CA VAL A 574 -11.41 -16.54 -18.40
C VAL A 574 -10.24 -16.38 -17.44
N ALA A 575 -9.52 -15.24 -17.50
CA ALA A 575 -8.43 -14.95 -16.58
C ALA A 575 -8.87 -14.98 -15.11
N GLU A 576 -10.01 -14.33 -14.80
CA GLU A 576 -10.54 -14.29 -13.45
C GLU A 576 -10.99 -15.68 -12.97
N SER A 577 -11.60 -16.48 -13.84
CA SER A 577 -12.03 -17.85 -13.53
C SER A 577 -10.85 -18.77 -13.25
N LEU A 578 -9.79 -18.67 -14.04
CA LEU A 578 -8.53 -19.41 -13.83
C LEU A 578 -7.85 -19.00 -12.52
N TYR A 579 -7.85 -17.71 -12.19
CA TYR A 579 -7.35 -17.20 -10.92
C TYR A 579 -8.13 -17.79 -9.73
N ARG A 580 -9.48 -17.79 -9.78
CA ARG A 580 -10.31 -18.38 -8.72
C ARG A 580 -10.14 -19.90 -8.62
N LEU A 581 -9.98 -20.57 -9.75
CA LEU A 581 -9.72 -22.01 -9.79
C LEU A 581 -8.36 -22.33 -9.14
N SER A 582 -7.33 -21.56 -9.45
CA SER A 582 -6.02 -21.68 -8.82
C SER A 582 -6.10 -21.48 -7.29
N GLN A 583 -6.85 -20.47 -6.83
CA GLN A 583 -7.05 -20.26 -5.38
C GLN A 583 -7.72 -21.45 -4.70
N ALA A 584 -8.79 -22.00 -5.30
CA ALA A 584 -9.47 -23.18 -4.76
C ALA A 584 -8.55 -24.41 -4.68
N GLN A 585 -7.74 -24.62 -5.71
CA GLN A 585 -6.78 -25.72 -5.77
C GLN A 585 -5.63 -25.56 -4.77
N SER A 586 -5.11 -24.34 -4.60
CA SER A 586 -4.10 -24.04 -3.57
C SER A 586 -4.66 -24.32 -2.17
N THR A 587 -5.89 -23.88 -1.89
CA THR A 587 -6.58 -24.19 -0.63
C THR A 587 -6.76 -25.71 -0.42
N GLY A 588 -6.94 -26.46 -1.49
CA GLY A 588 -7.05 -27.92 -1.52
C GLY A 588 -5.72 -28.67 -1.56
N ASN A 589 -4.58 -27.99 -1.44
CA ASN A 589 -3.21 -28.53 -1.52
C ASN A 589 -2.89 -29.18 -2.88
N ASN A 590 -3.60 -28.82 -3.94
CA ASN A 590 -3.28 -29.26 -5.31
C ASN A 590 -2.43 -28.18 -6.00
N PHE A 591 -1.19 -28.04 -5.57
CA PHE A 591 -0.30 -26.96 -5.97
C PHE A 591 0.12 -27.03 -7.43
N GLU A 592 0.31 -28.22 -8.00
CA GLU A 592 0.66 -28.40 -9.42
C GLU A 592 -0.44 -27.86 -10.36
N ALA A 593 -1.70 -28.24 -10.10
CA ALA A 593 -2.82 -27.73 -10.86
C ALA A 593 -3.03 -26.22 -10.63
N SER A 594 -2.82 -25.75 -9.40
CA SER A 594 -2.92 -24.36 -9.02
C SER A 594 -1.89 -23.51 -9.78
N GLU A 595 -0.62 -23.95 -9.84
CA GLU A 595 0.46 -23.29 -10.60
C GLU A 595 0.14 -23.24 -12.10
N SER A 596 -0.30 -24.35 -12.68
CA SER A 596 -0.69 -24.40 -14.09
C SER A 596 -1.80 -23.40 -14.41
N ASN A 597 -2.85 -23.30 -13.57
CA ASN A 597 -3.96 -22.40 -13.80
C ASN A 597 -3.60 -20.93 -13.57
N ILE A 598 -2.75 -20.61 -12.58
CA ILE A 598 -2.34 -19.23 -12.32
C ILE A 598 -1.46 -18.67 -13.45
N VAL A 599 -0.60 -19.49 -14.04
CA VAL A 599 0.20 -19.13 -15.20
C VAL A 599 -0.69 -18.89 -16.43
N GLN A 600 -1.70 -19.71 -16.64
CA GLN A 600 -2.69 -19.47 -17.70
C GLN A 600 -3.49 -18.19 -17.42
N ALA A 601 -3.90 -17.96 -16.17
CA ALA A 601 -4.58 -16.73 -15.77
C ALA A 601 -3.76 -15.48 -16.09
N LEU A 602 -2.43 -15.53 -15.86
CA LEU A 602 -1.51 -14.44 -16.19
C LEU A 602 -1.51 -14.15 -17.69
N ALA A 603 -1.40 -15.18 -18.53
CA ALA A 603 -1.39 -15.03 -19.99
C ALA A 603 -2.72 -14.43 -20.51
N GLU A 604 -3.86 -14.90 -20.00
CA GLU A 604 -5.18 -14.42 -20.40
C GLU A 604 -5.44 -12.98 -19.89
N ALA A 605 -4.96 -12.64 -18.68
CA ALA A 605 -5.07 -11.29 -18.14
C ALA A 605 -4.27 -10.27 -18.95
N GLU A 606 -3.04 -10.61 -19.35
CA GLU A 606 -2.19 -9.79 -20.22
C GLU A 606 -2.83 -9.66 -21.62
N ALA A 607 -3.29 -10.76 -22.21
CA ALA A 607 -3.90 -10.75 -23.54
C ALA A 607 -5.20 -9.94 -23.59
N SER A 608 -6.00 -9.93 -22.52
CA SER A 608 -7.26 -9.19 -22.41
C SER A 608 -7.09 -7.75 -21.92
N GLY A 609 -5.88 -7.33 -21.51
CA GLY A 609 -5.63 -6.03 -20.90
C GLY A 609 -6.28 -5.88 -19.52
N HIS A 610 -6.49 -6.98 -18.79
CA HIS A 610 -7.08 -6.96 -17.46
C HIS A 610 -6.04 -6.57 -16.38
N GLU A 611 -5.48 -5.36 -16.49
CA GLU A 611 -4.36 -4.89 -15.65
C GLU A 611 -4.60 -5.02 -14.13
N ARG A 612 -5.85 -4.83 -13.67
CA ARG A 612 -6.16 -4.90 -12.24
C ARG A 612 -6.04 -6.30 -11.63
N LEU A 613 -6.16 -7.33 -12.44
CA LEU A 613 -6.03 -8.70 -11.98
C LEU A 613 -4.56 -9.13 -11.87
N LEU A 614 -3.66 -8.49 -12.61
CA LEU A 614 -2.25 -8.86 -12.67
C LEU A 614 -1.55 -8.88 -11.29
N PRO A 615 -1.71 -7.86 -10.42
CA PRO A 615 -1.10 -7.90 -9.09
C PRO A 615 -1.58 -9.08 -8.23
N LEU A 616 -2.88 -9.42 -8.32
CA LEU A 616 -3.45 -10.53 -7.56
C LEU A 616 -2.95 -11.88 -8.07
N ILE A 617 -2.84 -12.03 -9.39
CA ILE A 617 -2.26 -13.22 -10.02
C ILE A 617 -0.80 -13.40 -9.60
N TRP A 618 0.00 -12.34 -9.64
CA TRP A 618 1.39 -12.40 -9.25
C TRP A 618 1.57 -12.72 -7.78
N ASN A 619 0.77 -12.14 -6.89
CA ASN A 619 0.79 -12.48 -5.47
C ASN A 619 0.50 -13.96 -5.24
N GLN A 620 -0.54 -14.50 -5.91
CA GLN A 620 -0.87 -15.91 -5.83
C GLN A 620 0.24 -16.81 -6.40
N LEU A 621 0.85 -16.42 -7.52
CA LEU A 621 1.98 -17.17 -8.11
C LEU A 621 3.19 -17.18 -7.18
N ILE A 622 3.51 -16.05 -6.54
CA ILE A 622 4.58 -15.96 -5.55
C ILE A 622 4.30 -16.90 -4.37
N ILE A 623 3.06 -16.95 -3.90
CA ILE A 623 2.67 -17.86 -2.82
C ILE A 623 2.86 -19.32 -3.24
N ILE A 624 2.33 -19.71 -4.39
CA ILE A 624 2.40 -21.10 -4.85
C ILE A 624 3.85 -21.53 -5.07
N VAL A 625 4.61 -20.77 -5.85
CA VAL A 625 5.98 -21.14 -6.25
C VAL A 625 6.97 -20.93 -5.11
N GLY A 626 6.85 -19.79 -4.40
CA GLY A 626 7.81 -19.43 -3.36
C GLY A 626 7.65 -20.20 -2.05
N PHE A 627 6.41 -20.56 -1.70
CA PHE A 627 6.12 -21.18 -0.40
C PHE A 627 5.61 -22.62 -0.52
N GLU A 628 4.58 -22.84 -1.35
CA GLU A 628 3.91 -24.13 -1.36
C GLU A 628 4.72 -25.21 -2.09
N THR A 629 5.51 -24.82 -3.10
CA THR A 629 6.38 -25.74 -3.85
C THR A 629 7.87 -25.58 -3.54
N ASP A 630 8.21 -24.75 -2.54
CA ASP A 630 9.57 -24.54 -2.01
C ASP A 630 10.62 -24.17 -3.09
N ARG A 631 10.24 -23.21 -3.97
CA ARG A 631 11.11 -22.70 -5.05
C ARG A 631 11.29 -21.17 -4.97
N PRO A 632 11.68 -20.60 -3.81
CA PRO A 632 11.72 -19.14 -3.60
C PRO A 632 12.68 -18.42 -4.55
N ASN A 633 13.80 -19.05 -4.93
CA ASN A 633 14.79 -18.47 -5.84
C ASN A 633 14.27 -18.24 -7.27
N GLU A 634 13.25 -18.99 -7.70
CA GLU A 634 12.65 -18.78 -9.02
C GLU A 634 11.85 -17.50 -9.06
N VAL A 635 11.17 -17.20 -7.97
CA VAL A 635 10.32 -16.01 -7.82
C VAL A 635 11.14 -14.75 -7.57
N GLU A 636 12.23 -14.86 -6.79
CA GLU A 636 13.08 -13.72 -6.42
C GLU A 636 13.53 -12.91 -7.64
N ARG A 637 13.88 -13.58 -8.73
CA ARG A 637 14.33 -12.95 -9.98
C ARG A 637 13.25 -12.10 -10.65
N LEU A 638 11.98 -12.38 -10.40
CA LEU A 638 10.82 -11.70 -11.02
C LEU A 638 10.34 -10.51 -10.20
N LEU A 639 10.69 -10.44 -8.90
CA LEU A 639 10.20 -9.40 -7.98
C LEU A 639 10.38 -7.96 -8.46
N PRO A 640 11.53 -7.54 -9.07
CA PRO A 640 11.68 -6.16 -9.53
C PRO A 640 10.67 -5.76 -10.60
N TRP A 641 10.28 -6.70 -11.48
CA TRP A 641 9.28 -6.49 -12.52
C TRP A 641 7.88 -6.39 -11.92
N VAL A 642 7.54 -7.30 -11.00
CA VAL A 642 6.26 -7.31 -10.31
C VAL A 642 6.09 -6.04 -9.47
N GLU A 643 7.11 -5.62 -8.74
CA GLU A 643 7.10 -4.39 -7.95
C GLU A 643 6.84 -3.15 -8.82
N SER A 644 7.52 -3.06 -9.95
CA SER A 644 7.33 -1.93 -10.88
C SER A 644 5.90 -1.89 -11.44
N MET A 645 5.35 -3.06 -11.77
CA MET A 645 3.97 -3.20 -12.25
C MET A 645 2.96 -2.82 -11.16
N VAL A 646 3.12 -3.35 -9.94
CA VAL A 646 2.20 -3.07 -8.82
C VAL A 646 2.22 -1.57 -8.48
N LYS A 647 3.39 -0.94 -8.41
CA LYS A 647 3.51 0.51 -8.19
C LYS A 647 2.88 1.36 -9.30
N ARG A 648 2.83 0.86 -10.52
CA ARG A 648 2.16 1.54 -11.64
C ARG A 648 0.65 1.41 -11.55
N ILE A 649 0.14 0.22 -11.21
CA ILE A 649 -1.30 -0.09 -11.25
C ILE A 649 -2.00 0.40 -9.99
N ASP A 650 -1.40 0.19 -8.81
CA ASP A 650 -2.02 0.46 -7.50
C ASP A 650 -0.98 0.95 -6.48
N PRO A 651 -0.44 2.18 -6.64
CA PRO A 651 0.75 2.65 -5.92
C PRO A 651 0.60 2.71 -4.38
N GLU A 652 -0.59 2.95 -3.87
CA GLU A 652 -0.88 3.07 -2.42
C GLU A 652 -2.09 2.22 -2.01
N GLY A 653 -2.58 1.38 -2.91
CA GLY A 653 -3.80 0.63 -2.70
C GLY A 653 -3.58 -0.80 -2.20
N PRO A 654 -4.68 -1.56 -2.10
CA PRO A 654 -4.69 -2.91 -1.54
C PRO A 654 -3.70 -3.89 -2.18
N ALA A 655 -3.52 -3.80 -3.51
CA ALA A 655 -2.63 -4.71 -4.21
C ALA A 655 -1.15 -4.49 -3.87
N HIS A 656 -0.74 -3.23 -3.62
CA HIS A 656 0.63 -2.93 -3.20
C HIS A 656 0.89 -3.37 -1.75
N ILE A 657 -0.10 -3.22 -0.88
CA ILE A 657 -0.02 -3.68 0.51
C ILE A 657 0.17 -5.21 0.53
N GLU A 658 -0.66 -5.92 -0.24
CA GLU A 658 -0.59 -7.37 -0.34
C GLU A 658 0.73 -7.84 -0.96
N PHE A 659 1.21 -7.18 -2.01
CA PHE A 659 2.52 -7.48 -2.60
C PHE A 659 3.66 -7.26 -1.59
N SER A 660 3.64 -6.16 -0.85
CA SER A 660 4.66 -5.89 0.18
C SER A 660 4.64 -6.94 1.28
N PHE A 661 3.45 -7.40 1.67
CA PHE A 661 3.28 -8.49 2.63
C PHE A 661 3.82 -9.82 2.08
N VAL A 662 3.42 -10.23 0.88
CA VAL A 662 3.86 -11.49 0.25
C VAL A 662 5.37 -11.48 0.01
N ARG A 663 5.94 -10.34 -0.42
CA ARG A 663 7.38 -10.17 -0.54
C ARG A 663 8.08 -10.28 0.81
N GLY A 664 7.51 -9.69 1.87
CA GLY A 664 8.04 -9.82 3.24
C GLY A 664 8.07 -11.27 3.71
N LEU A 665 7.06 -12.07 3.37
CA LEU A 665 7.05 -13.51 3.61
C LEU A 665 8.20 -14.21 2.86
N LEU A 666 8.40 -13.90 1.59
CA LEU A 666 9.45 -14.50 0.78
C LEU A 666 10.85 -14.18 1.32
N GLU A 667 11.12 -12.92 1.67
CA GLU A 667 12.40 -12.52 2.29
C GLU A 667 12.65 -13.26 3.62
N LYS A 668 11.58 -13.52 4.38
CA LYS A 668 11.65 -14.33 5.60
C LYS A 668 12.06 -15.78 5.31
N GLU A 669 11.49 -16.43 4.28
CA GLU A 669 11.86 -17.78 3.88
C GLU A 669 13.31 -17.87 3.37
N LEU A 670 13.78 -16.80 2.70
CA LEU A 670 15.19 -16.69 2.28
C LEU A 670 16.15 -16.39 3.45
N GLY A 671 15.63 -16.16 4.66
CA GLY A 671 16.41 -15.86 5.85
C GLY A 671 16.79 -14.38 6.01
N HIS A 672 16.26 -13.49 5.18
CA HIS A 672 16.52 -12.04 5.21
C HIS A 672 15.54 -11.33 6.16
N TYR A 673 15.59 -11.62 7.45
CA TYR A 673 14.60 -11.20 8.44
C TYR A 673 14.50 -9.68 8.59
N GLU A 674 15.61 -8.95 8.57
CA GLU A 674 15.61 -7.48 8.66
C GLU A 674 14.85 -6.86 7.48
N ARG A 675 15.09 -7.38 6.28
CA ARG A 675 14.39 -6.93 5.07
C ARG A 675 12.90 -7.27 5.12
N SER A 676 12.57 -8.43 5.64
CA SER A 676 11.19 -8.88 5.89
C SER A 676 10.47 -7.90 6.84
N ILE A 677 11.10 -7.49 7.95
CA ILE A 677 10.56 -6.53 8.91
C ILE A 677 10.32 -5.16 8.25
N GLU A 678 11.26 -4.66 7.43
CA GLU A 678 11.06 -3.41 6.69
C GLU A 678 9.81 -3.46 5.79
N LEU A 679 9.63 -4.55 5.06
CA LEU A 679 8.51 -4.73 4.14
C LEU A 679 7.16 -4.86 4.88
N PHE A 680 7.14 -5.59 6.00
CA PHE A 680 5.94 -5.70 6.83
C PHE A 680 5.57 -4.36 7.47
N ASN A 681 6.55 -3.57 7.95
CA ASN A 681 6.31 -2.23 8.47
C ASN A 681 5.77 -1.29 7.38
N ALA A 682 6.31 -1.36 6.17
CA ALA A 682 5.79 -0.60 5.03
C ALA A 682 4.34 -1.01 4.69
N ALA A 683 4.03 -2.31 4.67
CA ALA A 683 2.68 -2.81 4.47
C ALA A 683 1.72 -2.36 5.58
N LEU A 684 2.17 -2.37 6.84
CA LEU A 684 1.39 -1.93 7.99
C LEU A 684 1.05 -0.44 7.90
N GLU A 685 2.01 0.40 7.56
CA GLU A 685 1.79 1.85 7.42
C GLU A 685 0.80 2.17 6.29
N MET A 686 0.99 1.55 5.12
CA MET A 686 0.03 1.69 4.02
C MET A 686 -1.36 1.20 4.40
N SER A 687 -1.47 0.10 5.17
CA SER A 687 -2.75 -0.48 5.57
C SER A 687 -3.58 0.44 6.47
N ARG A 688 -2.95 1.28 7.30
CA ARG A 688 -3.64 2.26 8.15
C ARG A 688 -4.41 3.30 7.35
N HIS A 689 -3.91 3.64 6.17
CA HIS A 689 -4.56 4.62 5.27
C HIS A 689 -5.56 3.98 4.32
N ALA A 690 -5.31 2.75 3.87
CA ALA A 690 -6.10 2.08 2.85
C ALA A 690 -7.32 1.32 3.41
N PHE A 691 -7.17 0.76 4.60
CA PHE A 691 -8.20 -0.05 5.26
C PHE A 691 -8.63 0.64 6.55
N GLY A 692 -9.92 0.62 6.87
CA GLY A 692 -10.45 1.14 8.13
C GLY A 692 -9.87 0.42 9.36
N GLU A 693 -10.32 0.81 10.55
CA GLU A 693 -10.06 0.07 11.78
C GLU A 693 -10.63 -1.35 11.67
N ASN A 694 -9.91 -2.36 12.19
CA ASN A 694 -10.29 -3.79 12.20
C ASN A 694 -10.24 -4.49 10.83
N ASP A 695 -9.08 -4.54 10.19
CA ASP A 695 -8.83 -5.35 8.99
C ASP A 695 -7.93 -6.56 9.33
N ILE A 696 -8.35 -7.76 8.90
CA ILE A 696 -7.64 -9.03 9.18
C ILE A 696 -6.20 -9.03 8.63
N ARG A 697 -5.94 -8.27 7.57
CA ARG A 697 -4.61 -8.17 6.97
C ARG A 697 -3.61 -7.55 7.94
N ARG A 698 -4.03 -6.59 8.79
CA ARG A 698 -3.14 -6.02 9.81
C ARG A 698 -2.81 -7.02 10.89
N ILE A 699 -3.76 -7.87 11.28
CA ILE A 699 -3.49 -8.97 12.22
C ILE A 699 -2.40 -9.88 11.66
N MET A 700 -2.51 -10.26 10.37
CA MET A 700 -1.50 -11.08 9.69
C MET A 700 -0.14 -10.38 9.61
N ILE A 701 -0.10 -9.08 9.28
CA ILE A 701 1.14 -8.31 9.23
C ILE A 701 1.80 -8.26 10.61
N TYR A 702 1.04 -7.95 11.67
CA TYR A 702 1.55 -7.94 13.05
C TYR A 702 2.08 -9.30 13.49
N GLN A 703 1.40 -10.40 13.12
CA GLN A 703 1.89 -11.75 13.41
C GLN A 703 3.22 -12.04 12.72
N GLN A 704 3.37 -11.65 11.45
CA GLN A 704 4.62 -11.87 10.71
C GLN A 704 5.76 -10.99 11.21
N LEU A 705 5.49 -9.74 11.61
CA LEU A 705 6.44 -8.89 12.32
C LEU A 705 6.94 -9.57 13.59
N ALA A 706 6.01 -10.02 14.44
CA ALA A 706 6.33 -10.68 15.70
C ALA A 706 7.18 -11.96 15.48
N ILE A 707 6.90 -12.73 14.43
CA ILE A 707 7.67 -13.94 14.06
C ILE A 707 9.09 -13.55 13.61
N SER A 708 9.23 -12.55 12.74
CA SER A 708 10.53 -12.12 12.20
C SER A 708 11.40 -11.51 13.28
N GLU A 709 10.83 -10.61 14.11
CA GLU A 709 11.51 -9.96 15.23
C GLU A 709 11.96 -10.97 16.29
N ARG A 710 11.10 -11.94 16.64
CA ARG A 710 11.49 -13.05 17.52
C ARG A 710 12.69 -13.81 16.96
N THR A 711 12.70 -14.07 15.66
CA THR A 711 13.76 -14.89 15.05
C THR A 711 15.12 -14.21 15.10
N ILE A 712 15.17 -12.87 15.00
CA ILE A 712 16.42 -12.09 15.15
C ILE A 712 16.69 -11.66 16.60
N GLY A 713 15.92 -12.17 17.57
CA GLY A 713 16.12 -11.92 19.00
C GLY A 713 15.55 -10.59 19.52
N GLN A 714 14.76 -9.85 18.73
CA GLN A 714 14.07 -8.62 19.16
C GLN A 714 12.76 -8.97 19.89
N LEU A 715 12.89 -9.65 21.03
CA LEU A 715 11.75 -10.25 21.72
C LEU A 715 10.73 -9.24 22.25
N GLU A 716 11.18 -8.05 22.67
CA GLU A 716 10.29 -6.99 23.17
C GLU A 716 9.39 -6.43 22.08
N ALA A 717 9.97 -6.12 20.90
CA ALA A 717 9.23 -5.68 19.73
C ALA A 717 8.25 -6.76 19.25
N GLY A 718 8.72 -8.00 19.17
CA GLY A 718 7.89 -9.15 18.81
C GLY A 718 6.69 -9.34 19.74
N ALA A 719 6.89 -9.22 21.05
CA ALA A 719 5.80 -9.31 22.03
C ALA A 719 4.81 -8.14 21.90
N ALA A 720 5.30 -6.93 21.60
CA ALA A 720 4.45 -5.77 21.37
C ALA A 720 3.56 -5.98 20.15
N HIS A 721 4.13 -6.44 19.03
CA HIS A 721 3.37 -6.72 17.82
C HIS A 721 2.41 -7.92 17.96
N ALA A 722 2.80 -8.97 18.70
CA ALA A 722 1.90 -10.07 19.00
C ALA A 722 0.70 -9.62 19.86
N ARG A 723 0.90 -8.72 20.84
CA ARG A 723 -0.19 -8.11 21.60
C ARG A 723 -1.08 -7.21 20.76
N ALA A 724 -0.50 -6.44 19.84
CA ALA A 724 -1.27 -5.62 18.89
C ALA A 724 -2.14 -6.49 17.96
N ALA A 725 -1.57 -7.57 17.41
CA ALA A 725 -2.32 -8.57 16.63
C ALA A 725 -3.49 -9.16 17.43
N LEU A 726 -3.24 -9.50 18.71
CA LEU A 726 -4.27 -10.07 19.58
C LEU A 726 -5.39 -9.06 19.87
N ALA A 727 -5.03 -7.82 20.16
CA ALA A 727 -6.02 -6.76 20.45
C ALA A 727 -6.95 -6.51 19.25
N GLU A 728 -6.41 -6.44 18.03
CA GLU A 728 -7.23 -6.31 16.81
C GLU A 728 -8.09 -7.57 16.56
N ALA A 729 -7.52 -8.77 16.76
CA ALA A 729 -8.26 -10.01 16.62
C ALA A 729 -9.41 -10.12 17.64
N GLU A 730 -9.19 -9.70 18.88
CA GLU A 730 -10.22 -9.68 19.93
C GLU A 730 -11.34 -8.67 19.64
N ALA A 731 -10.97 -7.50 19.11
CA ALA A 731 -11.96 -6.51 18.70
C ALA A 731 -12.84 -7.04 17.55
N MET A 732 -12.25 -7.80 16.65
CA MET A 732 -12.92 -8.35 15.46
C MET A 732 -13.73 -9.62 15.78
N PHE A 733 -13.12 -10.61 16.39
CA PHE A 733 -13.69 -11.94 16.59
C PHE A 733 -14.30 -12.13 17.99
N GLY A 734 -13.89 -11.33 18.97
CA GLY A 734 -14.18 -11.52 20.39
C GLY A 734 -13.03 -12.21 21.13
N PRO A 735 -12.94 -11.99 22.46
CA PRO A 735 -11.80 -12.43 23.27
C PRO A 735 -11.65 -13.96 23.37
N GLU A 736 -12.73 -14.71 23.26
CA GLU A 736 -12.78 -16.17 23.41
C GLU A 736 -12.88 -16.91 22.06
N HIS A 737 -12.63 -16.23 20.94
CA HIS A 737 -12.73 -16.83 19.62
C HIS A 737 -11.50 -17.69 19.28
N PRO A 738 -11.66 -18.88 18.66
CA PRO A 738 -10.56 -19.79 18.33
C PRO A 738 -9.50 -19.16 17.40
N GLN A 739 -9.86 -18.20 16.54
CA GLN A 739 -8.91 -17.47 15.69
C GLN A 739 -7.81 -16.74 16.48
N ASN A 740 -8.08 -16.41 17.76
CA ASN A 740 -7.07 -15.80 18.62
C ASN A 740 -5.95 -16.78 19.02
N MET A 741 -6.19 -18.09 18.93
CA MET A 741 -5.26 -19.11 19.41
C MET A 741 -3.91 -19.08 18.70
N LYS A 742 -3.91 -18.80 17.40
CA LYS A 742 -2.67 -18.66 16.61
C LYS A 742 -1.80 -17.50 17.12
N THR A 743 -2.41 -16.38 17.44
CA THR A 743 -1.71 -15.22 18.01
C THR A 743 -1.30 -15.49 19.45
N LEU A 744 -2.15 -16.16 20.25
CA LEU A 744 -1.84 -16.55 21.62
C LEU A 744 -0.65 -17.53 21.68
N SER A 745 -0.59 -18.52 20.79
CA SER A 745 0.54 -19.46 20.73
C SER A 745 1.85 -18.75 20.37
N LEU A 746 1.81 -17.80 19.44
CA LEU A 746 2.96 -16.96 19.11
C LEU A 746 3.41 -16.13 20.31
N LEU A 747 2.48 -15.47 20.99
CA LEU A 747 2.77 -14.67 22.18
C LEU A 747 3.36 -15.54 23.30
N ALA A 748 2.78 -16.72 23.56
CA ALA A 748 3.31 -17.66 24.55
C ALA A 748 4.78 -18.03 24.28
N ARG A 749 5.10 -18.28 23.00
CA ARG A 749 6.47 -18.60 22.57
C ARG A 749 7.44 -17.44 22.83
N ILE A 750 7.03 -16.21 22.49
CA ILE A 750 7.89 -15.02 22.71
C ILE A 750 8.08 -14.78 24.21
N LEU A 751 7.01 -14.86 25.02
CA LEU A 751 7.09 -14.69 26.48
C LEU A 751 7.99 -15.75 27.14
N SER A 752 7.90 -17.00 26.68
CA SER A 752 8.80 -18.07 27.11
C SER A 752 10.27 -17.75 26.79
N GLU A 753 10.56 -17.25 25.59
CA GLU A 753 11.92 -16.85 25.18
C GLU A 753 12.42 -15.60 25.94
N GLN A 754 11.51 -14.69 26.37
CA GLN A 754 11.81 -13.57 27.29
C GLN A 754 12.03 -14.04 28.74
N GLY A 755 11.63 -15.26 29.07
CA GLY A 755 11.63 -15.79 30.44
C GLY A 755 10.48 -15.28 31.31
N ASP A 756 9.42 -14.76 30.73
CA ASP A 756 8.18 -14.40 31.43
C ASP A 756 7.29 -15.64 31.65
N SER A 757 7.64 -16.43 32.65
CA SER A 757 6.91 -17.66 32.96
C SER A 757 5.46 -17.41 33.42
N ALA A 758 5.21 -16.28 34.09
CA ALA A 758 3.86 -15.91 34.52
C ALA A 758 2.98 -15.57 33.32
N GLY A 759 3.51 -14.75 32.39
CA GLY A 759 2.84 -14.41 31.15
C GLY A 759 2.59 -15.63 30.25
N THR A 760 3.57 -16.52 30.10
CA THR A 760 3.44 -17.77 29.33
C THR A 760 2.31 -18.65 29.88
N ARG A 761 2.24 -18.83 31.24
CA ARG A 761 1.18 -19.60 31.90
C ARG A 761 -0.19 -18.95 31.71
N ALA A 762 -0.30 -17.62 31.88
CA ALA A 762 -1.57 -16.91 31.73
C ALA A 762 -2.15 -17.07 30.30
N VAL A 763 -1.27 -17.00 29.29
CA VAL A 763 -1.67 -17.24 27.86
C VAL A 763 -2.09 -18.69 27.68
N ALA A 764 -1.39 -19.64 28.24
CA ALA A 764 -1.73 -21.07 28.15
C ALA A 764 -3.08 -21.39 28.81
N GLU A 765 -3.34 -20.87 30.01
CA GLU A 765 -4.64 -21.02 30.68
C GLU A 765 -5.78 -20.42 29.85
N ARG A 766 -5.52 -19.28 29.22
CA ARG A 766 -6.51 -18.67 28.33
C ARG A 766 -6.76 -19.52 27.08
N THR A 767 -5.71 -20.04 26.46
CA THR A 767 -5.81 -20.93 25.30
C THR A 767 -6.63 -22.18 25.64
N LEU A 768 -6.40 -22.76 26.84
CA LEU A 768 -7.15 -23.93 27.29
C LEU A 768 -8.65 -23.61 27.48
N ARG A 769 -8.99 -22.46 28.09
CA ARG A 769 -10.39 -22.03 28.25
C ARG A 769 -11.10 -21.90 26.90
N ILE A 770 -10.45 -21.31 25.89
CA ILE A 770 -11.01 -21.21 24.53
C ILE A 770 -11.30 -22.61 23.96
N VAL A 771 -10.34 -23.54 24.11
CA VAL A 771 -10.53 -24.93 23.65
C VAL A 771 -11.70 -25.63 24.35
N GLU A 772 -11.83 -25.45 25.67
CA GLU A 772 -12.91 -26.09 26.44
C GLU A 772 -14.30 -25.61 26.02
N GLN A 773 -14.44 -24.33 25.64
CA GLN A 773 -15.71 -23.80 25.13
C GLN A 773 -16.05 -24.34 23.73
N VAL A 774 -15.05 -24.65 22.92
CA VAL A 774 -15.21 -25.10 21.55
C VAL A 774 -15.25 -26.62 21.42
N SER A 775 -14.67 -27.35 22.37
CA SER A 775 -14.30 -28.78 22.24
C SER A 775 -15.43 -29.80 22.32
N SER A 776 -16.71 -29.40 22.28
CA SER A 776 -17.81 -30.35 22.18
C SER A 776 -18.15 -30.80 20.76
N ALA A 777 -17.26 -30.71 19.82
CA ALA A 777 -17.56 -30.79 18.42
C ALA A 777 -16.71 -31.82 17.67
N GLU A 778 -17.40 -32.55 16.87
CA GLU A 778 -16.87 -33.62 16.03
C GLU A 778 -15.97 -33.15 14.89
N ASN A 779 -16.02 -31.85 14.55
CA ASN A 779 -15.15 -31.23 13.51
C ASN A 779 -14.53 -29.93 14.06
N LEU A 780 -13.32 -30.01 14.57
CA LEU A 780 -12.56 -28.86 15.06
C LEU A 780 -11.70 -28.29 13.93
N ASP A 781 -11.55 -26.95 13.92
CA ASP A 781 -10.55 -26.33 13.02
C ASP A 781 -9.18 -27.00 13.26
N PRO A 782 -8.51 -27.52 12.21
CA PRO A 782 -7.20 -28.16 12.33
C PRO A 782 -6.14 -27.29 13.01
N ASP A 783 -6.29 -25.97 12.97
CA ASP A 783 -5.36 -25.02 13.58
C ASP A 783 -5.50 -25.00 15.13
N VAL A 784 -6.62 -25.44 15.69
CA VAL A 784 -6.85 -25.45 17.15
C VAL A 784 -5.90 -26.41 17.87
N PRO A 785 -5.83 -27.71 17.51
CA PRO A 785 -4.90 -28.61 18.18
C PRO A 785 -3.43 -28.25 17.93
N VAL A 786 -3.10 -27.68 16.76
CA VAL A 786 -1.74 -27.20 16.45
C VAL A 786 -1.38 -26.05 17.40
N SER A 787 -2.21 -25.00 17.49
CA SER A 787 -1.98 -23.85 18.36
C SER A 787 -1.85 -24.25 19.85
N LEU A 788 -2.66 -25.23 20.26
CA LEU A 788 -2.58 -25.77 21.62
C LEU A 788 -1.25 -26.48 21.86
N SER A 789 -0.79 -27.28 20.89
CA SER A 789 0.53 -27.93 20.94
C SER A 789 1.68 -26.92 20.96
N GLU A 790 1.60 -25.87 20.18
CA GLU A 790 2.59 -24.79 20.17
C GLU A 790 2.67 -24.05 21.51
N THR A 791 1.51 -23.74 22.09
CA THR A 791 1.42 -23.14 23.44
C THR A 791 2.03 -24.06 24.51
N ALA A 792 1.75 -25.37 24.42
CA ALA A 792 2.34 -26.36 25.31
C ALA A 792 3.87 -26.48 25.13
N ASN A 793 4.38 -26.36 23.90
CA ASN A 793 5.81 -26.29 23.62
C ASN A 793 6.46 -25.05 24.25
N ALA A 794 5.78 -23.90 24.29
CA ALA A 794 6.28 -22.70 24.94
C ALA A 794 6.41 -22.89 26.45
N LEU A 795 5.40 -23.50 27.10
CA LEU A 795 5.47 -23.87 28.53
C LEU A 795 6.60 -24.85 28.84
N LEU A 796 6.77 -25.86 27.98
CA LEU A 796 7.83 -26.85 28.13
C LEU A 796 9.22 -26.20 27.97
N ALA A 797 9.39 -25.27 27.03
CA ALA A 797 10.63 -24.52 26.84
C ALA A 797 10.92 -23.57 28.00
N ASP A 798 9.88 -23.05 28.66
CA ASP A 798 10.01 -22.25 29.90
C ASP A 798 10.24 -23.10 31.17
N GLY A 799 10.35 -24.41 31.03
CA GLY A 799 10.60 -25.31 32.14
C GLY A 799 9.37 -25.60 33.00
N GLN A 800 8.18 -25.54 32.42
CA GLN A 800 6.89 -25.82 33.07
C GLN A 800 6.23 -27.11 32.49
N PRO A 801 6.86 -28.29 32.61
CA PRO A 801 6.35 -29.54 32.04
C PRO A 801 5.01 -30.00 32.60
N ALA A 802 4.73 -29.67 33.86
CA ALA A 802 3.48 -30.03 34.55
C ALA A 802 2.29 -29.30 33.93
N ASP A 803 2.46 -28.04 33.55
CA ASP A 803 1.44 -27.23 32.90
C ASP A 803 1.34 -27.54 31.40
N ALA A 804 2.44 -27.93 30.74
CA ALA A 804 2.47 -28.31 29.33
C ALA A 804 1.76 -29.67 29.04
N LEU A 805 1.91 -30.64 29.93
CA LEU A 805 1.43 -32.02 29.73
C LEU A 805 -0.09 -32.11 29.43
N PRO A 806 -0.99 -31.43 30.18
CA PRO A 806 -2.42 -31.50 29.90
C PRO A 806 -2.77 -30.87 28.56
N LEU A 807 -2.07 -29.81 28.13
CA LEU A 807 -2.30 -29.17 26.82
C LEU A 807 -1.90 -30.10 25.69
N PHE A 808 -0.75 -30.77 25.79
CA PHE A 808 -0.32 -31.75 24.78
C PHE A 808 -1.30 -32.92 24.66
N ARG A 809 -1.76 -33.45 25.80
CA ARG A 809 -2.77 -34.52 25.83
C ARG A 809 -4.05 -34.06 25.14
N ARG A 810 -4.54 -32.88 25.52
CA ARG A 810 -5.75 -32.32 24.91
C ARG A 810 -5.57 -32.07 23.41
N SER A 811 -4.42 -31.53 22.98
CA SER A 811 -4.10 -31.36 21.55
C SER A 811 -4.12 -32.70 20.82
N TYR A 812 -3.45 -33.73 21.37
CA TYR A 812 -3.42 -35.06 20.76
C TYR A 812 -4.81 -35.70 20.63
N ASP A 813 -5.67 -35.55 21.64
CA ASP A 813 -7.02 -36.10 21.64
C ASP A 813 -7.93 -35.42 20.60
N LEU A 814 -7.68 -34.15 20.30
CA LEU A 814 -8.45 -33.34 19.36
C LEU A 814 -8.16 -33.69 17.89
N PHE A 815 -7.02 -34.30 17.56
CA PHE A 815 -6.76 -34.74 16.20
C PHE A 815 -7.63 -35.94 15.80
N PRO A 816 -8.54 -35.81 14.82
CA PRO A 816 -9.44 -36.90 14.41
C PRO A 816 -8.68 -38.05 13.73
N VAL A 817 -7.59 -37.70 13.04
CA VAL A 817 -6.67 -38.65 12.40
C VAL A 817 -5.28 -38.39 12.96
N LYS A 818 -4.54 -39.48 13.23
CA LYS A 818 -3.17 -39.37 13.76
C LYS A 818 -2.19 -39.00 12.64
N THR A 819 -2.14 -37.72 12.36
CA THR A 819 -1.26 -37.04 11.39
C THR A 819 0.13 -36.80 11.98
N THR A 820 1.02 -36.23 11.17
CA THR A 820 2.32 -35.70 11.62
C THR A 820 2.17 -34.71 12.76
N ASP A 821 1.19 -33.80 12.70
CA ASP A 821 0.95 -32.78 13.72
C ASP A 821 0.46 -33.42 15.04
N ALA A 822 -0.41 -34.42 14.98
CA ALA A 822 -0.77 -35.22 16.13
C ALA A 822 0.45 -35.88 16.79
N THR A 823 1.42 -36.30 15.98
CA THR A 823 2.65 -36.92 16.47
C THR A 823 3.56 -35.90 17.18
N VAL A 824 3.54 -34.61 16.77
CA VAL A 824 4.22 -33.53 17.49
C VAL A 824 3.67 -33.40 18.92
N SER A 825 2.34 -33.43 19.07
CA SER A 825 1.67 -33.39 20.39
C SER A 825 2.05 -34.63 21.24
N LEU A 826 2.05 -35.80 20.62
CA LEU A 826 2.44 -37.04 21.31
C LEU A 826 3.92 -37.01 21.76
N ALA A 827 4.81 -36.48 20.93
CA ALA A 827 6.19 -36.25 21.31
C ALA A 827 6.34 -35.20 22.44
N GLY A 828 5.45 -34.19 22.46
CA GLY A 828 5.35 -33.24 23.57
C GLY A 828 4.94 -33.87 24.88
N ILE A 829 3.97 -34.81 24.87
CA ILE A 829 3.59 -35.61 26.03
C ILE A 829 4.84 -36.37 26.55
N ALA A 830 5.53 -37.09 25.66
CA ALA A 830 6.70 -37.88 26.07
C ALA A 830 7.81 -37.00 26.68
N ARG A 831 8.06 -35.81 26.12
CA ARG A 831 9.05 -34.84 26.60
C ARG A 831 8.64 -34.25 27.97
N SER A 832 7.36 -33.97 28.17
CA SER A 832 6.85 -33.48 29.44
C SER A 832 6.96 -34.54 30.55
N GLU A 833 6.62 -35.83 30.23
CA GLU A 833 6.75 -36.97 31.15
C GLU A 833 8.22 -37.20 31.49
N GLU A 834 9.14 -37.12 30.52
CA GLU A 834 10.58 -37.20 30.76
C GLU A 834 11.04 -36.10 31.73
N ALA A 835 10.66 -34.85 31.49
CA ALA A 835 11.03 -33.70 32.30
C ALA A 835 10.46 -33.75 33.75
N LEU A 836 9.31 -34.40 33.91
CA LEU A 836 8.70 -34.68 35.24
C LEU A 836 9.32 -35.88 35.93
N GLY A 837 10.24 -36.61 35.31
CA GLY A 837 10.82 -37.82 35.85
C GLY A 837 9.95 -39.09 35.74
N HIS A 838 8.83 -39.01 35.01
CA HIS A 838 7.94 -40.15 34.74
C HIS A 838 8.53 -41.04 33.63
N LEU A 839 9.72 -41.60 33.82
CA LEU A 839 10.53 -42.22 32.77
C LEU A 839 9.85 -43.39 32.07
N GLU A 840 9.10 -44.24 32.78
CA GLU A 840 8.38 -45.38 32.18
C GLU A 840 7.21 -44.94 31.32
N ALA A 841 6.48 -43.88 31.73
CA ALA A 841 5.45 -43.27 30.90
C ALA A 841 6.08 -42.66 29.61
N ALA A 842 7.14 -41.87 29.77
CA ALA A 842 7.90 -41.29 28.66
C ALA A 842 8.41 -42.35 27.69
N ARG A 843 8.94 -43.47 28.21
CA ARG A 843 9.36 -44.64 27.41
C ARG A 843 8.23 -45.17 26.52
N THR A 844 7.07 -45.41 27.14
CA THR A 844 5.89 -45.95 26.43
C THR A 844 5.39 -44.98 25.36
N THR A 845 5.37 -43.68 25.68
CA THR A 845 4.91 -42.61 24.77
C THR A 845 5.91 -42.41 23.65
N PHE A 846 7.22 -42.41 23.90
CA PHE A 846 8.23 -42.32 22.81
C PHE A 846 8.23 -43.54 21.88
N GLU A 847 7.95 -44.75 22.42
CA GLU A 847 7.79 -45.94 21.60
C GLU A 847 6.63 -45.79 20.59
N GLN A 848 5.50 -45.21 21.04
CA GLN A 848 4.36 -44.86 20.20
C GLN A 848 4.73 -43.80 19.15
N VAL A 849 5.39 -42.70 19.56
CA VAL A 849 5.89 -41.66 18.66
C VAL A 849 6.74 -42.25 17.55
N LEU A 850 7.70 -43.11 17.93
CA LEU A 850 8.61 -43.73 16.96
C LEU A 850 7.88 -44.63 15.97
N ALA A 851 6.93 -45.43 16.48
CA ALA A 851 6.11 -46.30 15.62
C ALA A 851 5.27 -45.48 14.61
N VAL A 852 4.66 -44.40 15.05
CA VAL A 852 3.87 -43.51 14.18
C VAL A 852 4.76 -42.80 13.16
N ASN A 853 5.89 -42.21 13.59
CA ASN A 853 6.83 -41.52 12.71
C ASN A 853 7.43 -42.48 11.63
N ARG A 854 7.77 -43.70 12.00
CA ARG A 854 8.24 -44.72 11.03
C ARG A 854 7.22 -45.02 9.96
N ARG A 855 5.93 -45.08 10.34
CA ARG A 855 4.82 -45.35 9.43
C ARG A 855 4.52 -44.13 8.52
N LEU A 856 4.46 -42.89 9.07
CA LEU A 856 4.04 -41.68 8.33
C LEU A 856 5.20 -41.06 7.54
N LEU A 857 6.37 -40.94 8.14
CA LEU A 857 7.52 -40.22 7.59
C LEU A 857 8.56 -41.18 7.00
N GLY A 858 8.57 -42.43 7.47
CA GLY A 858 9.56 -43.43 7.13
C GLY A 858 10.72 -43.47 8.16
N PRO A 859 11.47 -44.61 8.18
CA PRO A 859 12.48 -44.92 9.19
C PRO A 859 13.67 -43.92 9.17
N GLY A 860 14.11 -43.45 8.00
CA GLY A 860 15.25 -42.56 7.85
C GLY A 860 14.89 -41.04 7.81
N HIS A 861 13.64 -40.64 8.10
CA HIS A 861 13.26 -39.22 8.11
C HIS A 861 13.83 -38.48 9.33
N PRO A 862 14.29 -37.20 9.20
CA PRO A 862 14.88 -36.45 10.32
C PRO A 862 14.03 -36.44 11.58
N GLY A 863 12.67 -36.29 11.47
CA GLY A 863 11.75 -36.33 12.60
C GLY A 863 11.73 -37.68 13.31
N THR A 864 11.85 -38.79 12.56
CA THR A 864 11.95 -40.16 13.10
C THR A 864 13.26 -40.33 13.86
N LEU A 865 14.37 -39.86 13.28
CA LEU A 865 15.72 -39.97 13.89
C LEU A 865 15.78 -39.15 15.19
N THR A 866 15.28 -37.91 15.19
CA THR A 866 15.31 -37.02 16.37
C THR A 866 14.43 -37.59 17.49
N SER A 867 13.25 -38.08 17.21
CA SER A 867 12.35 -38.68 18.21
C SER A 867 12.97 -39.97 18.78
N GLY A 868 13.59 -40.78 17.94
CA GLY A 868 14.28 -41.98 18.36
C GLY A 868 15.53 -41.71 19.20
N ALA A 869 16.32 -40.69 18.89
CA ALA A 869 17.46 -40.27 19.70
C ALA A 869 17.03 -39.83 21.11
N ARG A 870 15.90 -39.10 21.24
CA ARG A 870 15.30 -38.77 22.55
C ARG A 870 14.80 -40.02 23.27
N PHE A 871 14.17 -40.95 22.56
CA PHE A 871 13.80 -42.24 23.14
C PHE A 871 15.02 -42.98 23.69
N GLY A 872 16.12 -43.03 22.93
CA GLY A 872 17.40 -43.61 23.41
C GLY A 872 17.89 -42.97 24.72
N ARG A 873 17.73 -41.65 24.87
CA ARG A 873 18.06 -40.95 26.12
C ARG A 873 17.19 -41.43 27.31
N VAL A 874 15.88 -41.59 27.13
CA VAL A 874 14.99 -42.12 28.14
C VAL A 874 15.35 -43.56 28.50
N LEU A 875 15.68 -44.41 27.56
CA LEU A 875 16.16 -45.77 27.81
C LEU A 875 17.43 -45.80 28.64
N ARG A 876 18.38 -44.91 28.37
CA ARG A 876 19.60 -44.78 29.18
C ARG A 876 19.29 -44.29 30.59
N SER A 877 18.36 -43.38 30.76
CA SER A 877 17.92 -42.91 32.08
C SER A 877 17.19 -44.01 32.87
N LEU A 878 16.69 -45.04 32.22
CA LEU A 878 16.08 -46.23 32.80
C LEU A 878 17.09 -47.38 32.99
N HIS A 879 18.39 -47.10 32.83
CA HIS A 879 19.47 -48.11 32.89
C HIS A 879 19.28 -49.28 31.88
N ARG A 880 18.78 -48.93 30.67
CA ARG A 880 18.58 -49.86 29.51
C ARG A 880 19.52 -49.51 28.36
N GLU A 881 20.82 -49.41 28.66
CA GLU A 881 21.86 -48.92 27.75
C GLU A 881 22.00 -49.80 26.51
N GLY A 882 21.82 -51.11 26.64
CA GLY A 882 21.84 -52.05 25.55
C GLY A 882 20.72 -51.82 24.54
N ASP A 883 19.51 -51.61 25.04
CA ASP A 883 18.32 -51.29 24.21
C ASP A 883 18.48 -49.93 23.53
N ALA A 884 19.02 -48.95 24.27
CA ALA A 884 19.33 -47.64 23.69
C ALA A 884 20.35 -47.72 22.56
N LEU A 885 21.44 -48.49 22.76
CA LEU A 885 22.45 -48.69 21.72
C LEU A 885 21.86 -49.36 20.48
N GLN A 886 21.09 -50.44 20.67
CA GLN A 886 20.42 -51.12 19.56
C GLN A 886 19.52 -50.20 18.77
N LEU A 887 18.66 -49.41 19.46
CA LEU A 887 17.76 -48.46 18.87
C LEU A 887 18.54 -47.41 18.07
N CYS A 888 19.53 -46.74 18.70
CA CYS A 888 20.25 -45.64 18.09
C CYS A 888 21.12 -46.08 16.90
N THR A 889 21.69 -47.29 16.94
CA THR A 889 22.40 -47.91 15.82
C THR A 889 21.48 -48.17 14.64
N GLN A 890 20.26 -48.67 14.92
CA GLN A 890 19.25 -48.88 13.89
C GLN A 890 18.82 -47.54 13.26
N LEU A 891 18.56 -46.51 14.06
CA LEU A 891 18.21 -45.18 13.57
C LEU A 891 19.32 -44.58 12.69
N LEU A 892 20.57 -44.72 13.11
CA LEU A 892 21.73 -44.27 12.33
C LEU A 892 21.77 -44.93 10.96
N ALA A 893 21.65 -46.25 10.93
CA ALA A 893 21.65 -47.01 9.69
C ALA A 893 20.48 -46.68 8.77
N ASP A 894 19.29 -46.42 9.35
CA ASP A 894 18.10 -46.03 8.59
C ASP A 894 18.26 -44.60 8.00
N GLY A 895 18.84 -43.67 8.77
CA GLY A 895 19.12 -42.29 8.35
C GLY A 895 20.16 -42.26 7.22
N GLU A 896 21.29 -42.94 7.39
CA GLU A 896 22.37 -43.01 6.39
C GLU A 896 21.92 -43.59 5.06
N ARG A 897 21.06 -44.60 5.09
CA ARG A 897 20.46 -45.19 3.88
C ARG A 897 19.59 -44.25 3.07
N LYS A 898 18.82 -43.39 3.76
CA LYS A 898 17.84 -42.51 3.10
C LYS A 898 18.43 -41.16 2.72
N ALA A 899 19.10 -40.48 3.66
CA ALA A 899 19.55 -39.10 3.52
C ALA A 899 21.06 -38.96 3.29
N GLY A 900 21.82 -40.12 3.30
CA GLY A 900 23.27 -40.05 3.28
C GLY A 900 23.86 -39.82 4.69
N PRO A 901 25.18 -39.79 4.79
CA PRO A 901 25.89 -39.76 6.09
C PRO A 901 25.98 -38.34 6.72
N GLN A 902 25.18 -37.37 6.28
CA GLN A 902 25.28 -35.96 6.64
C GLN A 902 24.00 -35.44 7.27
N GLY A 903 24.07 -34.27 7.94
CA GLY A 903 22.94 -33.52 8.52
C GLY A 903 22.77 -33.68 10.02
N VAL A 904 22.07 -32.70 10.63
CA VAL A 904 21.86 -32.62 12.09
C VAL A 904 21.19 -33.86 12.69
N ALA A 905 20.21 -34.44 11.99
CA ALA A 905 19.50 -35.63 12.48
C ALA A 905 20.44 -36.86 12.59
N ILE A 906 21.39 -37.01 11.66
CA ILE A 906 22.45 -38.03 11.73
C ILE A 906 23.38 -37.72 12.90
N ALA A 907 23.75 -36.43 13.12
CA ALA A 907 24.58 -36.06 14.27
C ALA A 907 23.90 -36.40 15.60
N MET A 908 22.58 -36.20 15.72
CA MET A 908 21.82 -36.57 16.91
C MET A 908 21.71 -38.09 17.11
N ALA A 909 21.54 -38.86 16.02
CA ALA A 909 21.58 -40.34 16.10
C ALA A 909 22.97 -40.85 16.52
N LEU A 910 24.06 -40.27 15.99
CA LEU A 910 25.43 -40.54 16.40
C LEU A 910 25.69 -40.16 17.87
N SER A 911 25.16 -39.01 18.34
CA SER A 911 25.24 -38.65 19.75
C SER A 911 24.58 -39.72 20.63
N CYS A 912 23.39 -40.18 20.25
CA CYS A 912 22.71 -41.25 20.95
C CYS A 912 23.51 -42.55 21.00
N VAL A 913 24.14 -42.96 19.91
CA VAL A 913 25.05 -44.13 19.86
C VAL A 913 26.24 -43.91 20.77
N GLY A 914 26.88 -42.72 20.68
CA GLY A 914 28.07 -42.37 21.48
C GLY A 914 27.80 -42.36 22.95
N GLU A 915 26.71 -41.73 23.41
CA GLU A 915 26.31 -41.70 24.81
C GLU A 915 25.92 -43.10 25.35
N SER A 916 25.35 -43.95 24.51
CA SER A 916 25.05 -45.36 24.87
C SER A 916 26.33 -46.17 25.03
N TYR A 917 27.32 -45.98 24.18
CA TYR A 917 28.65 -46.60 24.35
C TYR A 917 29.38 -46.09 25.59
N GLU A 918 29.27 -44.78 25.89
CA GLU A 918 29.87 -44.20 27.10
C GLU A 918 29.35 -44.91 28.35
N GLN A 919 28.03 -45.08 28.49
CA GLN A 919 27.41 -45.73 29.65
C GLN A 919 27.75 -47.24 29.74
N LEU A 920 27.95 -47.91 28.61
CA LEU A 920 28.40 -49.28 28.54
C LEU A 920 29.93 -49.40 28.77
N GLY A 921 30.65 -48.32 29.04
CA GLY A 921 32.10 -48.32 29.23
C GLY A 921 32.93 -48.52 27.99
N GLN A 922 32.35 -48.53 26.80
CA GLN A 922 32.99 -48.70 25.48
C GLN A 922 33.53 -47.36 24.97
N LEU A 923 34.42 -46.73 25.72
CA LEU A 923 34.89 -45.37 25.45
C LEU A 923 35.50 -45.14 24.08
N PRO A 924 36.28 -46.05 23.46
CA PRO A 924 36.79 -45.86 22.07
C PRO A 924 35.66 -45.73 21.03
N ASN A 925 34.63 -46.56 21.14
CA ASN A 925 33.47 -46.53 20.28
C ASN A 925 32.63 -45.23 20.49
N ALA A 926 32.48 -44.82 21.77
CA ALA A 926 31.83 -43.57 22.13
C ALA A 926 32.55 -42.36 21.50
N LEU A 927 33.88 -42.32 21.64
CA LEU A 927 34.69 -41.24 21.09
C LEU A 927 34.52 -41.11 19.56
N THR A 928 34.61 -42.24 18.86
CA THR A 928 34.47 -42.30 17.41
C THR A 928 33.11 -41.75 16.94
N ALA A 929 32.03 -42.16 17.61
CA ALA A 929 30.68 -41.73 17.27
C ALA A 929 30.47 -40.25 17.55
N LEU A 930 30.95 -39.77 18.73
CA LEU A 930 30.74 -38.36 19.13
C LEU A 930 31.60 -37.38 18.32
N GLU A 931 32.84 -37.77 17.94
CA GLU A 931 33.68 -36.94 17.05
C GLU A 931 33.03 -36.77 15.67
N ARG A 932 32.43 -37.83 15.17
CA ARG A 932 31.69 -37.77 13.90
C ARG A 932 30.45 -36.90 14.04
N ALA A 933 29.71 -37.02 15.16
CA ALA A 933 28.55 -36.15 15.47
C ALA A 933 28.94 -34.68 15.51
N LYS A 934 30.02 -34.35 16.20
CA LYS A 934 30.56 -32.99 16.31
C LYS A 934 30.93 -32.43 14.95
N LYS A 935 31.67 -33.21 14.13
CA LYS A 935 32.07 -32.80 12.78
C LYS A 935 30.88 -32.48 11.88
N LEU A 936 29.81 -33.24 11.96
CA LEU A 936 28.58 -33.00 11.18
C LEU A 936 27.88 -31.72 11.64
N LEU A 937 27.83 -31.51 12.96
CA LEU A 937 27.16 -30.33 13.52
C LEU A 937 27.95 -29.04 13.24
N ASP A 938 29.29 -29.08 13.28
CA ASP A 938 30.15 -27.93 12.96
C ASP A 938 30.07 -27.54 11.47
N GLY A 939 29.59 -28.41 10.60
CA GLY A 939 29.33 -28.15 9.17
C GLY A 939 28.03 -27.38 8.92
N GLU A 940 27.16 -27.24 9.93
CA GLU A 940 25.89 -26.52 9.81
C GLU A 940 26.08 -25.02 10.01
N LYS A 941 25.41 -24.20 9.19
CA LYS A 941 25.52 -22.72 9.27
C LYS A 941 25.02 -22.15 10.60
N THR A 942 23.91 -22.68 11.14
CA THR A 942 23.25 -22.21 12.37
C THR A 942 22.72 -23.39 13.19
N PRO A 943 23.58 -24.18 13.86
CA PRO A 943 23.11 -25.28 14.67
C PRO A 943 22.36 -24.78 15.91
N ARG A 944 21.25 -25.45 16.28
CA ARG A 944 20.52 -25.13 17.51
C ARG A 944 21.45 -25.32 18.71
N ARG A 945 21.51 -24.35 19.62
CA ARG A 945 22.35 -24.36 20.82
C ARG A 945 22.15 -25.64 21.66
N GLU A 946 20.90 -26.08 21.86
CA GLU A 946 20.60 -27.33 22.58
C GLU A 946 21.30 -28.55 21.95
N ASN A 947 21.24 -28.70 20.62
CA ASN A 947 21.87 -29.82 19.93
C ASN A 947 23.41 -29.80 20.06
N ARG A 948 23.98 -28.58 19.98
CA ARG A 948 25.42 -28.39 20.16
C ARG A 948 25.84 -28.74 21.59
N ALA A 949 25.12 -28.22 22.57
CA ALA A 949 25.41 -28.50 23.98
C ALA A 949 25.35 -29.97 24.34
N VAL A 950 24.35 -30.71 23.81
CA VAL A 950 24.24 -32.18 24.01
C VAL A 950 25.49 -32.91 23.51
N ILE A 951 25.90 -32.64 22.24
CA ILE A 951 27.03 -33.33 21.62
C ILE A 951 28.36 -32.92 22.29
N ASP A 952 28.56 -31.62 22.54
CA ASP A 952 29.78 -31.10 23.10
C ASP A 952 30.00 -31.61 24.54
N PHE A 953 28.94 -31.66 25.35
CA PHE A 953 29.04 -32.19 26.70
C PHE A 953 29.29 -33.73 26.72
N ALA A 954 28.61 -34.49 25.85
CA ALA A 954 28.85 -35.91 25.73
C ALA A 954 30.30 -36.20 25.31
N LEU A 955 30.81 -35.47 24.32
CA LEU A 955 32.20 -35.61 23.83
C LEU A 955 33.20 -35.19 24.95
N ALA A 956 32.90 -34.11 25.66
CA ALA A 956 33.71 -33.65 26.78
C ALA A 956 33.87 -34.75 27.86
N ARG A 957 32.77 -35.41 28.25
CA ARG A 957 32.81 -36.51 29.22
C ARG A 957 33.69 -37.65 28.77
N VAL A 958 33.56 -38.11 27.51
CA VAL A 958 34.33 -39.22 26.94
C VAL A 958 35.80 -38.84 26.79
N LEU A 959 36.15 -37.66 26.34
CA LEU A 959 37.53 -37.18 26.25
C LEU A 959 38.20 -37.14 27.65
N TRP A 960 37.42 -36.72 28.65
CA TRP A 960 37.90 -36.68 30.03
C TRP A 960 38.16 -38.10 30.60
N GLN A 961 37.21 -39.03 30.40
CA GLN A 961 37.31 -40.43 30.89
C GLN A 961 38.45 -41.21 30.23
N THR A 962 38.67 -40.96 28.95
CA THR A 962 39.78 -41.58 28.18
C THR A 962 41.12 -40.92 28.49
N GLY A 963 41.14 -39.71 29.02
CA GLY A 963 42.36 -38.93 29.21
C GLY A 963 42.99 -38.43 27.91
N ALA A 964 42.30 -38.62 26.78
CA ALA A 964 42.81 -38.30 25.43
C ALA A 964 43.13 -36.80 25.23
N ASP A 965 42.26 -35.91 25.70
CA ASP A 965 42.46 -34.47 25.63
C ASP A 965 41.60 -33.76 26.68
N ARG A 966 42.16 -33.58 27.88
CA ARG A 966 41.44 -32.93 28.99
C ARG A 966 41.22 -31.46 28.81
N GLU A 967 42.10 -30.79 28.08
CA GLU A 967 41.96 -29.35 27.82
C GLU A 967 40.76 -29.11 26.87
N ARG A 968 40.70 -29.86 25.78
CA ARG A 968 39.56 -29.84 24.84
C ARG A 968 38.27 -30.23 25.55
N ALA A 969 38.29 -31.24 26.43
CA ALA A 969 37.13 -31.64 27.21
C ALA A 969 36.57 -30.49 28.08
N ARG A 970 37.43 -29.74 28.74
CA ARG A 970 37.01 -28.56 29.54
C ARG A 970 36.43 -27.46 28.67
N ARG A 971 37.07 -27.15 27.55
CA ARG A 971 36.57 -26.16 26.58
C ARG A 971 35.18 -26.52 26.06
N LEU A 972 34.98 -27.72 25.57
CA LEU A 972 33.67 -28.20 25.06
C LEU A 972 32.61 -28.18 26.17
N ALA A 973 32.92 -28.55 27.37
CA ALA A 973 31.99 -28.50 28.50
C ALA A 973 31.64 -27.03 28.88
N THR A 974 32.60 -26.12 28.78
CA THR A 974 32.32 -24.67 29.02
C THR A 974 31.38 -24.11 27.92
N GLU A 975 31.65 -24.42 26.67
CA GLU A 975 30.78 -24.05 25.54
C GLU A 975 29.39 -24.68 25.69
N ALA A 976 29.27 -25.92 26.08
CA ALA A 976 28.01 -26.60 26.37
C ALA A 976 27.22 -25.93 27.51
N ALA A 977 27.92 -25.52 28.57
CA ALA A 977 27.30 -24.81 29.71
C ALA A 977 26.70 -23.47 29.24
N ASP A 978 27.45 -22.71 28.45
CA ASP A 978 26.98 -21.45 27.86
C ASP A 978 25.77 -21.67 26.95
N ASP A 979 25.86 -22.66 26.05
CA ASP A 979 24.78 -23.01 25.16
C ASP A 979 23.49 -23.43 25.88
N TYR A 980 23.60 -24.25 26.94
CA TYR A 980 22.44 -24.62 27.76
C TYR A 980 21.83 -23.43 28.50
N GLN A 981 22.63 -22.49 28.99
CA GLN A 981 22.13 -21.28 29.62
C GLN A 981 21.32 -20.43 28.64
N HIS A 982 21.75 -20.35 27.38
CA HIS A 982 21.09 -19.58 26.35
C HIS A 982 20.04 -20.37 25.55
N ALA A 983 19.90 -21.68 25.76
CA ALA A 983 18.92 -22.54 25.10
C ALA A 983 17.54 -22.57 25.80
N GLY A 984 17.29 -21.70 26.77
CA GLY A 984 16.02 -21.58 27.47
C GLY A 984 15.98 -22.31 28.82
N ARG A 985 15.01 -21.96 29.67
CA ARG A 985 14.88 -22.42 31.07
C ARG A 985 14.72 -23.93 31.23
N ALA A 986 14.10 -24.61 30.27
CA ALA A 986 14.03 -26.07 30.27
C ALA A 986 15.41 -26.72 30.35
N ASN A 987 16.47 -26.04 29.97
CA ASN A 987 17.84 -26.53 29.99
C ASN A 987 18.64 -26.09 31.22
N ALA A 988 18.03 -25.36 32.15
CA ALA A 988 18.71 -24.84 33.34
C ALA A 988 19.36 -25.97 34.18
N GLN A 989 18.67 -27.10 34.34
CA GLN A 989 19.22 -28.27 35.07
C GLN A 989 20.41 -28.87 34.33
N ASN A 990 20.38 -28.91 32.99
CA ASN A 990 21.48 -29.39 32.17
C ASN A 990 22.69 -28.45 32.31
N ALA A 991 22.50 -27.13 32.31
CA ALA A 991 23.55 -26.16 32.53
C ALA A 991 24.20 -26.35 33.91
N VAL A 992 23.40 -26.53 34.96
CA VAL A 992 23.88 -26.81 36.34
C VAL A 992 24.64 -28.12 36.37
N ALA A 993 24.17 -29.18 35.69
CA ALA A 993 24.85 -30.47 35.64
C ALA A 993 26.25 -30.35 34.98
N VAL A 994 26.36 -29.60 33.87
CA VAL A 994 27.64 -29.34 33.20
C VAL A 994 28.58 -28.52 34.09
N GLN A 995 28.08 -27.47 34.76
CA GLN A 995 28.87 -26.66 35.69
C GLN A 995 29.37 -27.48 36.87
N SER A 996 28.52 -28.35 37.45
CA SER A 996 28.93 -29.28 38.50
C SER A 996 30.00 -30.26 38.02
N TRP A 997 29.89 -30.75 36.77
CA TRP A 997 30.92 -31.61 36.19
C TRP A 997 32.24 -30.85 35.99
N LEU A 998 32.22 -29.62 35.49
CA LEU A 998 33.38 -28.74 35.32
C LEU A 998 34.08 -28.48 36.68
N ALA A 999 33.33 -28.23 37.74
CA ALA A 999 33.88 -28.04 39.05
C ALA A 999 34.63 -29.29 39.56
N LYS A 1000 34.08 -30.48 39.30
CA LYS A 1000 34.76 -31.77 39.63
C LYS A 1000 35.98 -32.05 38.75
N ALA A 1001 35.93 -31.61 37.49
CA ALA A 1001 37.05 -31.75 36.55
C ALA A 1001 38.15 -30.70 36.76
N ALA A 1002 37.91 -29.67 37.58
CA ALA A 1002 38.94 -28.72 38.00
C ALA A 1002 39.76 -29.21 39.24
N LEU A 1003 39.18 -30.08 40.06
CA LEU A 1003 39.85 -30.78 41.17
C LEU A 1003 40.67 -31.98 40.66
#